data_a32d369904ceae57a10413ac31a6f135
#
_entry.id   a32d369904ceae57a10413ac31a6f135
#
_cell.length_a   1.000
_cell.length_b   1.000
_cell.length_c   1.000
_cell.angle_alpha   90.00
_cell.angle_beta   90.00
_cell.angle_gamma   90.00
#
_symmetry.space_group_name_H-M   'P 1'
#
loop_
_entity.id
_entity.type
_entity.pdbx_description
1 polymer ?
#
loop_
_entity_poly.entity_id
_entity_poly.type
_entity_poly.pdbx_seq_one_letter_code
_entity_poly.pdbx_strand_id
1 'polypeptide(L)'
;MAQDKFDVGGMTCAACQAHVDRAVSKLDGVQSVAVNLLAGSMLVDYDPAQVSPDDICTAVDRAGYSASPISTGTDAVQSGSAQARSGAAHMESPTKKLEAAASAMRTRLIVSIVFLIPLFYIGMGHMLGWPLPGVFTDHTHSMTLAITELVLLIPIAYVNDAYFINGFKSLAHGAPTMDALIAVGATASIAWSLYAMFIMADQLAASQVHEAMMTGMDNLYFESAGTILSLVTVGKYLETRSKSKTGGAIEALIDLAPKTATVVAVDGTETTVDVDAILPGQVLRVRPGESIPVDGVVLEGSSAVDESALTGESIPVEKSAGDTVNAATVNRTGSFTFRATRVGAETSLAKIIKLVEDANATKAPIARLADKVAGVFVPVVFAISAVTFVVWMALTGSINEALTSAVAVLVISCPCALGLATPVAIMVGTGKGAEMGILFKSAEALENLRSVGTVVLDKTGTVTRGKPAVTDIVVATRADGSPAMSEKALLKLAAALERSSEHPLAEAIMAECEAHGIVARMVEDFAAVPGRGVTAREGQNVIAAGNVRLMDELGAKVPAGLAKQFAAEGKTPLFFAKNSELVGTIAVADEVKETSAEAIAALRKLGVDVRMLTGDNRVTAEAIARRVGLNSKQVIADVLPADKERHVSELQDAGSKVAMVGDGINDSPALARADVGLSIGTGADIAKEGADVVLMRSDLMDVARAIELSRATIRNIKQDLFWALFYNGIGIPLAAGVFFPLTGWQLSPMFGAAAMSLSSVCVVSNALRLKSFKPKVAK
;
A
#
# COMPACT_ATOMS: atom_id res chain seq x y z
N MET A 1 -1.71 -0.80 25.48
CA MET A 1 -2.38 -1.17 24.24
C MET A 1 -1.56 -2.25 23.60
N ALA A 2 -2.19 -3.34 23.16
CA ALA A 2 -1.55 -4.38 22.36
C ALA A 2 -2.13 -4.33 20.96
N GLN A 3 -1.31 -4.65 19.97
CA GLN A 3 -1.73 -4.82 18.58
C GLN A 3 -1.31 -6.23 18.13
N ASP A 4 -2.30 -7.07 17.88
CA ASP A 4 -2.06 -8.45 17.46
C ASP A 4 -2.71 -8.74 16.09
N LYS A 5 -2.04 -9.62 15.34
CA LYS A 5 -2.50 -10.11 14.03
C LYS A 5 -3.04 -11.55 14.18
N PHE A 6 -4.21 -11.78 13.59
CA PHE A 6 -4.88 -13.09 13.60
C PHE A 6 -5.06 -13.60 12.16
N ASP A 7 -4.87 -14.90 11.94
CA ASP A 7 -5.30 -15.58 10.72
C ASP A 7 -6.80 -15.87 10.84
N VAL A 8 -7.60 -15.52 9.83
CA VAL A 8 -9.07 -15.66 9.87
C VAL A 8 -9.53 -16.53 8.70
N GLY A 9 -10.02 -17.73 9.03
CA GLY A 9 -10.55 -18.68 8.06
C GLY A 9 -12.05 -18.54 7.81
N GLY A 10 -12.50 -18.98 6.64
CA GLY A 10 -13.93 -19.03 6.28
C GLY A 10 -14.51 -17.75 5.67
N MET A 11 -13.76 -16.67 5.54
CA MET A 11 -14.22 -15.46 4.88
C MET A 11 -14.17 -15.62 3.35
N THR A 12 -15.31 -15.41 2.69
CA THR A 12 -15.43 -15.55 1.23
C THR A 12 -15.85 -14.25 0.52
N CYS A 13 -16.36 -13.25 1.26
CA CYS A 13 -16.89 -12.02 0.69
C CYS A 13 -16.82 -10.84 1.65
N ALA A 14 -17.07 -9.62 1.13
CA ALA A 14 -17.08 -8.39 1.93
C ALA A 14 -18.11 -8.41 3.07
N ALA A 15 -19.25 -9.07 2.89
CA ALA A 15 -20.24 -9.23 3.98
C ALA A 15 -19.67 -10.08 5.12
N CYS A 16 -18.89 -11.14 4.81
CA CYS A 16 -18.18 -11.94 5.81
C CYS A 16 -17.19 -11.07 6.59
N GLN A 17 -16.39 -10.28 5.88
CA GLN A 17 -15.43 -9.34 6.44
C GLN A 17 -16.10 -8.34 7.40
N ALA A 18 -17.21 -7.71 6.97
CA ALA A 18 -17.98 -6.77 7.80
C ALA A 18 -18.59 -7.44 9.03
N HIS A 19 -18.86 -8.74 8.95
CA HIS A 19 -19.43 -9.52 10.03
C HIS A 19 -18.39 -9.83 11.12
N VAL A 20 -17.20 -10.28 10.72
CA VAL A 20 -16.06 -10.48 11.62
C VAL A 20 -15.67 -9.17 12.30
N ASP A 21 -15.54 -8.10 11.51
CA ASP A 21 -15.23 -6.74 12.00
C ASP A 21 -16.22 -6.31 13.10
N ARG A 22 -17.52 -6.44 12.84
CA ARG A 22 -18.57 -6.08 13.81
C ARG A 22 -18.56 -6.97 15.04
N ALA A 23 -18.25 -8.26 14.91
CA ALA A 23 -18.24 -9.18 16.04
C ALA A 23 -17.11 -8.87 17.02
N VAL A 24 -15.92 -8.55 16.51
CA VAL A 24 -14.74 -8.22 17.31
C VAL A 24 -14.82 -6.78 17.86
N SER A 25 -15.28 -5.82 17.05
CA SER A 25 -15.44 -4.41 17.48
C SER A 25 -16.48 -4.22 18.61
N LYS A 26 -17.31 -5.21 18.90
CA LYS A 26 -18.28 -5.17 20.02
C LYS A 26 -17.70 -5.62 21.35
N LEU A 27 -16.48 -6.15 21.37
CA LEU A 27 -15.84 -6.54 22.62
C LEU A 27 -15.39 -5.30 23.39
N ASP A 28 -15.73 -5.23 24.67
CA ASP A 28 -15.29 -4.17 25.55
C ASP A 28 -13.75 -4.26 25.68
N GLY A 29 -13.04 -3.17 25.41
CA GLY A 29 -11.58 -3.13 25.41
C GLY A 29 -10.93 -3.20 24.02
N VAL A 30 -11.68 -3.48 22.95
CA VAL A 30 -11.20 -3.38 21.56
C VAL A 30 -11.38 -1.96 21.06
N GLN A 31 -10.28 -1.35 20.57
CA GLN A 31 -10.31 0.01 20.03
C GLN A 31 -10.47 0.05 18.50
N SER A 32 -9.73 -0.79 17.81
CA SER A 32 -9.81 -0.87 16.36
C SER A 32 -9.67 -2.30 15.86
N VAL A 33 -10.36 -2.60 14.75
CA VAL A 33 -10.28 -3.86 14.04
C VAL A 33 -10.12 -3.59 12.55
N ALA A 34 -9.10 -4.16 11.95
CA ALA A 34 -8.89 -4.12 10.52
C ALA A 34 -8.87 -5.54 9.95
N VAL A 35 -10.01 -5.99 9.43
CA VAL A 35 -10.11 -7.31 8.79
C VAL A 35 -9.70 -7.21 7.32
N ASN A 36 -8.81 -8.08 6.85
CA ASN A 36 -8.37 -8.15 5.47
C ASN A 36 -8.85 -9.45 4.83
N LEU A 37 -9.82 -9.33 3.92
CA LEU A 37 -10.37 -10.47 3.19
C LEU A 37 -9.35 -11.15 2.27
N LEU A 38 -8.43 -10.38 1.67
CA LEU A 38 -7.46 -10.90 0.70
C LEU A 38 -6.35 -11.70 1.39
N ALA A 39 -5.87 -11.19 2.51
CA ALA A 39 -4.84 -11.84 3.31
C ALA A 39 -5.41 -12.94 4.22
N GLY A 40 -6.74 -13.04 4.37
CA GLY A 40 -7.37 -13.93 5.34
C GLY A 40 -6.95 -13.62 6.77
N SER A 41 -6.72 -12.34 7.10
CA SER A 41 -6.19 -11.92 8.40
C SER A 41 -6.95 -10.75 8.98
N MET A 42 -6.81 -10.53 10.29
CA MET A 42 -7.26 -9.30 10.94
C MET A 42 -6.18 -8.76 11.87
N LEU A 43 -6.11 -7.45 11.98
CA LEU A 43 -5.30 -6.71 12.93
C LEU A 43 -6.24 -6.12 13.98
N VAL A 44 -5.95 -6.32 15.25
CA VAL A 44 -6.79 -5.85 16.35
C VAL A 44 -5.97 -5.06 17.33
N ASP A 45 -6.38 -3.80 17.59
CA ASP A 45 -5.84 -2.97 18.65
C ASP A 45 -6.76 -3.08 19.87
N TYR A 46 -6.23 -3.54 20.99
CA TYR A 46 -7.03 -3.83 22.19
C TYR A 46 -6.26 -3.58 23.49
N ASP A 47 -7.01 -3.50 24.59
CA ASP A 47 -6.45 -3.43 25.93
C ASP A 47 -6.30 -4.86 26.51
N PRO A 48 -5.06 -5.38 26.68
CA PRO A 48 -4.83 -6.73 27.16
C PRO A 48 -5.29 -6.96 28.61
N ALA A 49 -5.61 -5.89 29.36
CA ALA A 49 -6.19 -6.01 30.70
C ALA A 49 -7.70 -6.30 30.66
N GLN A 50 -8.38 -6.06 29.54
CA GLN A 50 -9.83 -6.21 29.38
C GLN A 50 -10.21 -7.37 28.44
N VAL A 51 -9.40 -7.64 27.41
CA VAL A 51 -9.68 -8.65 26.38
C VAL A 51 -8.43 -9.48 26.13
N SER A 52 -8.58 -10.80 26.09
CA SER A 52 -7.50 -11.72 25.73
C SER A 52 -7.57 -12.09 24.24
N PRO A 53 -6.47 -12.58 23.64
CA PRO A 53 -6.50 -13.15 22.29
C PRO A 53 -7.51 -14.28 22.10
N ASP A 54 -7.75 -15.09 23.15
CA ASP A 54 -8.74 -16.17 23.13
C ASP A 54 -10.18 -15.64 23.09
N ASP A 55 -10.47 -14.53 23.75
CA ASP A 55 -11.79 -13.88 23.68
C ASP A 55 -12.07 -13.38 22.26
N ILE A 56 -11.06 -12.82 21.60
CA ILE A 56 -11.13 -12.37 20.20
C ILE A 56 -11.41 -13.58 19.28
N CYS A 57 -10.67 -14.68 19.45
CA CYS A 57 -10.91 -15.92 18.69
C CYS A 57 -12.32 -16.46 18.92
N THR A 58 -12.78 -16.48 20.17
CA THR A 58 -14.14 -16.93 20.55
C THR A 58 -15.22 -16.07 19.92
N ALA A 59 -15.03 -14.75 19.84
CA ALA A 59 -15.98 -13.83 19.20
C ALA A 59 -16.08 -14.10 17.68
N VAL A 60 -14.95 -14.39 17.03
CA VAL A 60 -14.92 -14.76 15.61
C VAL A 60 -15.58 -16.12 15.38
N ASP A 61 -15.36 -17.10 16.26
CA ASP A 61 -16.00 -18.43 16.17
C ASP A 61 -17.52 -18.33 16.35
N ARG A 62 -17.99 -17.52 17.28
CA ARG A 62 -19.43 -17.23 17.47
C ARG A 62 -20.05 -16.56 16.24
N ALA A 63 -19.28 -15.76 15.51
CA ALA A 63 -19.72 -15.16 14.26
C ALA A 63 -19.72 -16.16 13.09
N GLY A 64 -19.26 -17.41 13.32
CA GLY A 64 -19.30 -18.47 12.32
C GLY A 64 -18.02 -18.63 11.49
N TYR A 65 -16.93 -17.99 11.89
CA TYR A 65 -15.61 -18.04 11.24
C TYR A 65 -14.58 -18.65 12.22
N SER A 66 -13.36 -18.90 11.76
CA SER A 66 -12.26 -19.34 12.64
C SER A 66 -11.18 -18.26 12.74
N ALA A 67 -10.60 -18.10 13.92
CA ALA A 67 -9.45 -17.21 14.10
C ALA A 67 -8.35 -17.91 14.91
N SER A 68 -7.10 -17.60 14.60
CA SER A 68 -5.94 -18.00 15.36
C SER A 68 -4.89 -16.88 15.42
N PRO A 69 -4.26 -16.62 16.59
CA PRO A 69 -3.25 -15.59 16.71
C PRO A 69 -2.00 -15.96 15.90
N ILE A 70 -1.45 -14.98 15.16
CA ILE A 70 -0.17 -15.13 14.48
C ILE A 70 0.91 -14.63 15.44
N SER A 71 1.65 -15.56 16.09
CA SER A 71 2.74 -15.19 17.00
C SER A 71 3.85 -14.47 16.23
N THR A 72 4.02 -13.18 16.47
CA THR A 72 5.23 -12.42 16.12
C THR A 72 6.31 -12.85 17.11
N GLY A 73 7.36 -13.51 16.63
CA GLY A 73 8.38 -14.26 17.38
C GLY A 73 9.26 -13.50 18.37
N THR A 74 8.71 -12.62 19.22
CA THR A 74 9.44 -11.99 20.32
C THR A 74 9.38 -12.76 21.64
N ASP A 75 8.42 -13.66 21.82
CA ASP A 75 8.27 -14.44 23.08
C ASP A 75 8.92 -15.84 23.07
N ALA A 76 9.50 -16.26 21.94
CA ALA A 76 10.10 -17.60 21.79
C ALA A 76 11.51 -17.75 22.41
N VAL A 77 12.11 -16.71 22.96
CA VAL A 77 13.49 -16.75 23.53
C VAL A 77 13.51 -17.21 24.97
N GLN A 78 12.39 -17.31 25.67
CA GLN A 78 12.36 -17.67 27.10
C GLN A 78 11.99 -19.13 27.42
N SER A 79 11.56 -19.94 26.45
CA SER A 79 11.31 -21.39 26.68
C SER A 79 12.30 -22.23 25.87
N GLY A 80 13.37 -22.64 26.54
CA GLY A 80 14.46 -23.47 26.00
C GLY A 80 14.10 -24.91 25.67
N SER A 81 13.16 -25.17 24.77
CA SER A 81 12.89 -26.51 24.26
C SER A 81 13.37 -26.67 22.82
N ALA A 82 14.15 -27.71 22.56
CA ALA A 82 14.76 -28.05 21.26
C ALA A 82 13.76 -28.29 20.12
N GLN A 83 12.45 -28.21 20.37
CA GLN A 83 11.37 -28.30 19.40
C GLN A 83 11.03 -26.98 18.70
N ALA A 84 11.53 -25.83 19.22
CA ALA A 84 11.30 -24.51 18.60
C ALA A 84 12.17 -24.25 17.36
N ARG A 85 13.12 -25.13 17.02
CA ARG A 85 14.00 -24.96 15.84
C ARG A 85 13.39 -25.46 14.52
N SER A 86 12.25 -26.15 14.53
CA SER A 86 11.51 -26.51 13.31
C SER A 86 10.35 -25.59 12.99
N GLY A 87 10.12 -24.57 13.79
CA GLY A 87 9.03 -23.58 13.69
C GLY A 87 9.38 -22.29 12.97
N ALA A 88 10.58 -22.15 12.39
CA ALA A 88 10.81 -21.22 11.28
C ALA A 88 10.18 -21.81 10.00
N ALA A 89 8.92 -22.28 10.13
CA ALA A 89 8.08 -22.59 8.99
C ALA A 89 8.01 -21.36 8.13
N HIS A 90 8.48 -21.45 6.90
CA HIS A 90 8.21 -20.54 5.82
C HIS A 90 6.87 -19.86 6.07
N MET A 91 6.87 -18.56 6.35
CA MET A 91 5.66 -17.77 6.19
C MET A 91 5.30 -17.92 4.71
N GLU A 92 4.37 -18.84 4.42
CA GLU A 92 3.85 -18.97 3.05
C GLU A 92 3.36 -17.60 2.65
N SER A 93 3.97 -17.04 1.61
CA SER A 93 3.60 -15.72 1.13
C SER A 93 2.08 -15.71 0.89
N PRO A 94 1.38 -14.62 1.17
CA PRO A 94 -0.05 -14.49 0.89
C PRO A 94 -0.41 -14.91 -0.54
N THR A 95 0.52 -14.72 -1.47
CA THR A 95 0.41 -15.13 -2.88
C THR A 95 0.32 -16.65 -3.04
N LYS A 96 1.13 -17.43 -2.30
CA LYS A 96 1.06 -18.90 -2.36
C LYS A 96 -0.26 -19.45 -1.81
N LYS A 97 -0.79 -18.86 -0.72
CA LYS A 97 -2.12 -19.21 -0.21
C LYS A 97 -3.21 -18.93 -1.27
N LEU A 98 -3.12 -17.80 -1.97
CA LEU A 98 -4.04 -17.44 -3.05
C LEU A 98 -3.91 -18.35 -4.28
N GLU A 99 -2.70 -18.79 -4.62
CA GLU A 99 -2.47 -19.74 -5.70
C GLU A 99 -3.01 -21.13 -5.38
N ALA A 100 -2.81 -21.60 -4.15
CA ALA A 100 -3.40 -22.85 -3.69
C ALA A 100 -4.94 -22.80 -3.72
N ALA A 101 -5.53 -21.69 -3.27
CA ALA A 101 -6.96 -21.44 -3.36
C ALA A 101 -7.47 -21.40 -4.82
N ALA A 102 -6.71 -20.77 -5.72
CA ALA A 102 -7.03 -20.73 -7.15
C ALA A 102 -6.95 -22.12 -7.79
N SER A 103 -5.99 -22.95 -7.40
CA SER A 103 -5.86 -24.33 -7.86
C SER A 103 -7.03 -25.22 -7.41
N ALA A 104 -7.41 -25.13 -6.13
CA ALA A 104 -8.58 -25.83 -5.60
C ALA A 104 -9.87 -25.41 -6.32
N MET A 105 -10.03 -24.10 -6.54
CA MET A 105 -11.19 -23.55 -7.26
C MET A 105 -11.21 -23.99 -8.74
N ARG A 106 -10.04 -24.15 -9.38
CA ARG A 106 -9.93 -24.67 -10.74
C ARG A 106 -10.48 -26.09 -10.86
N THR A 107 -10.17 -26.96 -9.88
CA THR A 107 -10.69 -28.33 -9.87
C THR A 107 -12.21 -28.36 -9.73
N ARG A 108 -12.78 -27.54 -8.82
CA ARG A 108 -14.25 -27.39 -8.68
C ARG A 108 -14.87 -26.93 -9.98
N LEU A 109 -14.26 -25.93 -10.65
CA LEU A 109 -14.73 -25.39 -11.92
C LEU A 109 -14.74 -26.44 -13.02
N ILE A 110 -13.67 -27.23 -13.18
CA ILE A 110 -13.58 -28.27 -14.21
C ILE A 110 -14.68 -29.30 -14.01
N VAL A 111 -14.85 -29.80 -12.79
CA VAL A 111 -15.93 -30.77 -12.48
C VAL A 111 -17.29 -30.15 -12.79
N SER A 112 -17.54 -28.93 -12.32
CA SER A 112 -18.83 -28.24 -12.57
C SER A 112 -19.12 -28.10 -14.06
N ILE A 113 -18.16 -27.70 -14.91
CA ILE A 113 -18.35 -27.53 -16.34
C ILE A 113 -18.57 -28.86 -17.05
N VAL A 114 -17.82 -29.91 -16.69
CA VAL A 114 -17.92 -31.24 -17.31
C VAL A 114 -19.33 -31.80 -17.13
N PHE A 115 -19.95 -31.61 -15.97
CA PHE A 115 -21.29 -32.08 -15.71
C PHE A 115 -22.39 -31.07 -16.12
N LEU A 116 -22.07 -29.78 -16.14
CA LEU A 116 -23.02 -28.76 -16.59
C LEU A 116 -23.33 -28.87 -18.10
N ILE A 117 -22.33 -29.13 -18.93
CA ILE A 117 -22.54 -29.21 -20.40
C ILE A 117 -23.63 -30.23 -20.76
N PRO A 118 -23.53 -31.51 -20.32
CA PRO A 118 -24.61 -32.47 -20.63
C PRO A 118 -25.91 -32.13 -19.90
N LEU A 119 -25.87 -31.62 -18.66
CA LEU A 119 -27.08 -31.17 -17.95
C LEU A 119 -27.81 -30.08 -18.72
N PHE A 120 -27.11 -29.06 -19.17
CA PHE A 120 -27.67 -27.95 -19.93
C PHE A 120 -28.17 -28.39 -21.32
N TYR A 121 -27.42 -29.30 -21.98
CA TYR A 121 -27.83 -29.84 -23.26
C TYR A 121 -29.14 -30.60 -23.17
N ILE A 122 -29.33 -31.39 -22.13
CA ILE A 122 -30.54 -32.20 -21.92
C ILE A 122 -31.69 -31.29 -21.47
N GLY A 123 -31.50 -30.45 -20.46
CA GLY A 123 -32.57 -29.61 -19.89
C GLY A 123 -33.09 -28.53 -20.87
N MET A 124 -32.18 -27.87 -21.60
CA MET A 124 -32.54 -26.79 -22.54
C MET A 124 -32.75 -27.25 -23.98
N GLY A 125 -32.37 -28.50 -24.30
CA GLY A 125 -32.36 -28.98 -25.68
C GLY A 125 -33.71 -28.96 -26.36
N HIS A 126 -34.78 -29.27 -25.61
CA HIS A 126 -36.15 -29.21 -26.14
C HIS A 126 -36.60 -27.77 -26.46
N MET A 127 -36.25 -26.78 -25.63
CA MET A 127 -36.57 -25.36 -25.88
C MET A 127 -35.82 -24.79 -27.07
N LEU A 128 -34.55 -25.21 -27.25
CA LEU A 128 -33.63 -24.69 -28.27
C LEU A 128 -33.70 -25.47 -29.59
N GLY A 129 -34.52 -26.53 -29.63
CA GLY A 129 -34.70 -27.38 -30.83
C GLY A 129 -33.46 -28.22 -31.16
N TRP A 130 -32.60 -28.53 -30.17
CA TRP A 130 -31.42 -29.34 -30.37
C TRP A 130 -31.77 -30.82 -30.56
N PRO A 131 -31.00 -31.57 -31.33
CA PRO A 131 -31.26 -33.01 -31.53
C PRO A 131 -30.96 -33.78 -30.24
N LEU A 132 -32.03 -34.11 -29.50
CA LEU A 132 -31.93 -34.95 -28.30
C LEU A 132 -32.06 -36.44 -28.66
N PRO A 133 -31.35 -37.32 -27.92
CA PRO A 133 -31.59 -38.79 -28.04
C PRO A 133 -33.04 -39.12 -27.79
N GLY A 134 -33.60 -40.08 -28.53
CA GLY A 134 -35.02 -40.46 -28.46
C GLY A 134 -35.52 -40.82 -27.06
N VAL A 135 -34.65 -41.29 -26.19
CA VAL A 135 -34.94 -41.57 -24.77
C VAL A 135 -35.38 -40.30 -24.00
N PHE A 136 -34.97 -39.11 -24.43
CA PHE A 136 -35.33 -37.83 -23.77
C PHE A 136 -36.45 -37.07 -24.50
N THR A 137 -36.90 -37.54 -25.68
CA THR A 137 -37.96 -36.93 -26.46
C THR A 137 -39.26 -37.76 -26.44
N ASP A 138 -39.18 -39.00 -26.03
CA ASP A 138 -40.34 -39.88 -25.90
C ASP A 138 -41.07 -39.57 -24.60
N HIS A 139 -42.36 -39.26 -24.71
CA HIS A 139 -43.26 -38.94 -23.60
C HIS A 139 -43.28 -40.01 -22.49
N THR A 140 -43.04 -41.28 -22.85
CA THR A 140 -43.02 -42.40 -21.89
C THR A 140 -41.76 -42.39 -20.98
N HIS A 141 -40.74 -41.62 -21.34
CA HIS A 141 -39.46 -41.55 -20.63
C HIS A 141 -39.26 -40.25 -19.89
N SER A 142 -40.33 -39.46 -19.61
CA SER A 142 -40.24 -38.18 -18.92
C SER A 142 -39.51 -38.27 -17.55
N MET A 143 -39.72 -39.35 -16.79
CA MET A 143 -39.01 -39.59 -15.51
C MET A 143 -37.54 -39.89 -15.73
N THR A 144 -37.15 -40.53 -16.84
CA THR A 144 -35.74 -40.77 -17.19
C THR A 144 -35.03 -39.46 -17.42
N LEU A 145 -35.64 -38.47 -18.07
CA LEU A 145 -35.14 -37.10 -18.21
C LEU A 145 -34.87 -36.49 -16.86
N ALA A 146 -35.85 -36.46 -15.95
CA ALA A 146 -35.76 -35.84 -14.64
C ALA A 146 -34.66 -36.48 -13.75
N ILE A 147 -34.56 -37.83 -13.75
CA ILE A 147 -33.55 -38.55 -13.00
C ILE A 147 -32.16 -38.29 -13.58
N THR A 148 -32.01 -38.22 -14.91
CA THR A 148 -30.72 -37.93 -15.55
C THR A 148 -30.23 -36.54 -15.21
N GLU A 149 -31.09 -35.53 -15.24
CA GLU A 149 -30.74 -34.18 -14.80
C GLU A 149 -30.31 -34.13 -13.31
N LEU A 150 -31.06 -34.80 -12.45
CA LEU A 150 -30.73 -34.88 -11.02
C LEU A 150 -29.32 -35.54 -10.80
N VAL A 151 -29.07 -36.67 -11.49
CA VAL A 151 -27.77 -37.38 -11.40
C VAL A 151 -26.62 -36.52 -11.89
N LEU A 152 -26.82 -35.75 -12.96
CA LEU A 152 -25.81 -34.81 -13.48
C LEU A 152 -25.60 -33.60 -12.57
N LEU A 153 -26.61 -33.18 -11.81
CA LEU A 153 -26.50 -32.08 -10.85
C LEU A 153 -25.72 -32.48 -9.58
N ILE A 154 -25.81 -33.75 -9.12
CA ILE A 154 -25.18 -34.19 -7.86
C ILE A 154 -23.69 -33.88 -7.81
N PRO A 155 -22.85 -34.18 -8.80
CA PRO A 155 -21.44 -33.84 -8.76
C PRO A 155 -21.19 -32.32 -8.69
N ILE A 156 -22.02 -31.53 -9.38
CA ILE A 156 -21.92 -30.06 -9.34
C ILE A 156 -22.20 -29.53 -7.94
N ALA A 157 -23.29 -30.03 -7.31
CA ALA A 157 -23.66 -29.65 -5.96
C ALA A 157 -22.63 -30.08 -4.92
N TYR A 158 -22.08 -31.31 -5.08
CA TYR A 158 -21.07 -31.86 -4.17
C TYR A 158 -19.76 -31.07 -4.15
N VAL A 159 -19.21 -30.72 -5.31
CA VAL A 159 -17.95 -29.94 -5.35
C VAL A 159 -18.16 -28.50 -4.92
N ASN A 160 -19.38 -28.02 -4.88
CA ASN A 160 -19.77 -26.68 -4.48
C ASN A 160 -20.55 -26.64 -3.15
N ASP A 161 -20.43 -27.68 -2.32
CA ASP A 161 -21.08 -27.84 -1.02
C ASP A 161 -20.83 -26.64 -0.07
N ALA A 162 -19.65 -26.02 -0.17
CA ALA A 162 -19.29 -24.86 0.64
C ALA A 162 -20.28 -23.70 0.51
N TYR A 163 -20.97 -23.51 -0.67
CA TYR A 163 -21.99 -22.48 -0.80
C TYR A 163 -23.19 -22.77 0.07
N PHE A 164 -23.62 -24.03 0.15
CA PHE A 164 -24.74 -24.44 0.99
C PHE A 164 -24.39 -24.36 2.47
N ILE A 165 -23.24 -24.93 2.87
CA ILE A 165 -22.81 -24.97 4.27
C ILE A 165 -22.63 -23.54 4.81
N ASN A 166 -21.84 -22.71 4.13
CA ASN A 166 -21.56 -21.34 4.58
C ASN A 166 -22.82 -20.44 4.45
N GLY A 167 -23.59 -20.62 3.38
CA GLY A 167 -24.81 -19.86 3.14
C GLY A 167 -25.86 -20.07 4.22
N PHE A 168 -26.20 -21.32 4.55
CA PHE A 168 -27.18 -21.61 5.58
C PHE A 168 -26.66 -21.32 6.98
N LYS A 169 -25.36 -21.55 7.24
CA LYS A 169 -24.72 -21.16 8.50
C LYS A 169 -24.82 -19.64 8.73
N SER A 170 -24.52 -18.82 7.73
CA SER A 170 -24.61 -17.36 7.82
C SER A 170 -26.06 -16.88 8.02
N LEU A 171 -27.00 -17.53 7.35
CA LEU A 171 -28.41 -17.24 7.49
C LEU A 171 -28.94 -17.57 8.91
N ALA A 172 -28.54 -18.72 9.46
CA ALA A 172 -28.90 -19.15 10.81
C ALA A 172 -28.36 -18.18 11.90
N HIS A 173 -27.22 -17.54 11.66
CA HIS A 173 -26.65 -16.54 12.56
C HIS A 173 -27.20 -15.11 12.33
N GLY A 174 -28.22 -14.94 11.47
CA GLY A 174 -28.84 -13.62 11.20
C GLY A 174 -27.95 -12.65 10.42
N ALA A 175 -26.94 -13.17 9.76
CA ALA A 175 -25.96 -12.39 8.99
C ALA A 175 -25.81 -12.95 7.57
N PRO A 176 -26.86 -12.84 6.75
CA PRO A 176 -26.85 -13.43 5.43
C PRO A 176 -25.71 -12.86 4.57
N THR A 177 -24.98 -13.78 3.97
CA THR A 177 -23.86 -13.48 3.07
C THR A 177 -24.26 -13.73 1.62
N MET A 178 -23.35 -13.49 0.69
CA MET A 178 -23.51 -13.87 -0.72
C MET A 178 -23.80 -15.36 -0.90
N ASP A 179 -23.11 -16.21 -0.14
CA ASP A 179 -23.31 -17.68 -0.21
C ASP A 179 -24.72 -18.05 0.20
N ALA A 180 -25.38 -17.27 1.09
CA ALA A 180 -26.78 -17.47 1.45
C ALA A 180 -27.75 -17.21 0.26
N LEU A 181 -27.49 -16.19 -0.57
CA LEU A 181 -28.28 -15.92 -1.77
C LEU A 181 -28.22 -17.10 -2.75
N ILE A 182 -27.01 -17.62 -2.97
CA ILE A 182 -26.77 -18.77 -3.86
C ILE A 182 -27.41 -20.03 -3.28
N ALA A 183 -27.18 -20.30 -1.99
CA ALA A 183 -27.72 -21.49 -1.30
C ALA A 183 -29.24 -21.53 -1.36
N VAL A 184 -29.90 -20.41 -1.04
CA VAL A 184 -31.38 -20.33 -1.07
C VAL A 184 -31.90 -20.49 -2.50
N GLY A 185 -31.30 -19.79 -3.48
CA GLY A 185 -31.72 -19.89 -4.88
C GLY A 185 -31.55 -21.30 -5.46
N ALA A 186 -30.38 -21.92 -5.28
CA ALA A 186 -30.12 -23.28 -5.75
C ALA A 186 -31.00 -24.32 -5.02
N THR A 187 -31.16 -24.21 -3.70
CA THR A 187 -32.00 -25.14 -2.92
C THR A 187 -33.47 -25.01 -3.33
N ALA A 188 -33.97 -23.80 -3.56
CA ALA A 188 -35.34 -23.59 -4.01
C ALA A 188 -35.58 -24.22 -5.39
N SER A 189 -34.63 -24.08 -6.34
CA SER A 189 -34.71 -24.73 -7.65
C SER A 189 -34.68 -26.25 -7.55
N ILE A 190 -33.80 -26.82 -6.71
CA ILE A 190 -33.70 -28.27 -6.45
C ILE A 190 -34.99 -28.78 -5.81
N ALA A 191 -35.46 -28.14 -4.76
CA ALA A 191 -36.66 -28.58 -4.02
C ALA A 191 -37.89 -28.53 -4.90
N TRP A 192 -38.05 -27.51 -5.73
CA TRP A 192 -39.15 -27.42 -6.69
C TRP A 192 -39.08 -28.53 -7.75
N SER A 193 -37.92 -28.79 -8.31
CA SER A 193 -37.70 -29.87 -9.29
C SER A 193 -38.01 -31.25 -8.70
N LEU A 194 -37.59 -31.50 -7.44
CA LEU A 194 -37.96 -32.72 -6.74
C LEU A 194 -39.45 -32.84 -6.54
N TYR A 195 -40.15 -31.74 -6.19
CA TYR A 195 -41.62 -31.73 -6.08
C TYR A 195 -42.28 -32.00 -7.44
N ALA A 196 -41.77 -31.42 -8.52
CA ALA A 196 -42.23 -31.69 -9.89
C ALA A 196 -42.11 -33.18 -10.27
N MET A 197 -41.00 -33.83 -9.86
CA MET A 197 -40.80 -35.27 -10.07
C MET A 197 -41.88 -36.13 -9.37
N PHE A 198 -42.36 -35.75 -8.17
CA PHE A 198 -43.47 -36.44 -7.51
C PHE A 198 -44.78 -36.24 -8.30
N ILE A 199 -45.06 -35.06 -8.81
CA ILE A 199 -46.25 -34.81 -9.66
C ILE A 199 -46.17 -35.65 -10.95
N MET A 200 -44.98 -35.67 -11.59
CA MET A 200 -44.78 -36.51 -12.79
C MET A 200 -45.01 -37.99 -12.51
N ALA A 201 -44.54 -38.50 -11.34
CA ALA A 201 -44.74 -39.88 -10.93
C ALA A 201 -46.25 -40.20 -10.76
N ASP A 202 -47.04 -39.30 -10.13
CA ASP A 202 -48.50 -39.47 -9.97
C ASP A 202 -49.20 -39.38 -11.31
N GLN A 203 -48.82 -38.48 -12.21
CA GLN A 203 -49.37 -38.36 -13.58
C GLN A 203 -49.10 -39.62 -14.42
N LEU A 204 -47.87 -40.18 -14.33
CA LEU A 204 -47.52 -41.42 -15.01
C LEU A 204 -48.31 -42.61 -14.43
N ALA A 205 -48.53 -42.70 -13.14
CA ALA A 205 -49.35 -43.70 -12.50
C ALA A 205 -50.81 -43.61 -12.94
N ALA A 206 -51.29 -42.37 -13.23
CA ALA A 206 -52.63 -42.10 -13.76
C ALA A 206 -52.72 -42.29 -15.32
N SER A 207 -51.64 -42.76 -15.96
CA SER A 207 -51.53 -42.89 -17.42
C SER A 207 -51.60 -41.56 -18.19
N GLN A 208 -51.33 -40.44 -17.54
CA GLN A 208 -51.30 -39.08 -18.11
C GLN A 208 -49.89 -38.76 -18.62
N VAL A 209 -49.39 -39.55 -19.57
CA VAL A 209 -47.98 -39.51 -20.06
C VAL A 209 -47.64 -38.16 -20.69
N HIS A 210 -48.57 -37.55 -21.43
CA HIS A 210 -48.37 -36.24 -22.05
C HIS A 210 -48.22 -35.13 -20.98
N GLU A 211 -49.08 -35.15 -19.96
CA GLU A 211 -49.05 -34.17 -18.87
C GLU A 211 -47.76 -34.31 -18.04
N ALA A 212 -47.31 -35.55 -17.79
CA ALA A 212 -46.03 -35.79 -17.11
C ALA A 212 -44.82 -35.21 -17.89
N MET A 213 -44.82 -35.35 -19.24
CA MET A 213 -43.82 -34.76 -20.08
C MET A 213 -43.82 -33.23 -20.03
N MET A 214 -45.02 -32.60 -20.15
CA MET A 214 -45.19 -31.15 -20.04
C MET A 214 -44.74 -30.65 -18.66
N THR A 215 -45.08 -31.35 -17.59
CA THR A 215 -44.65 -31.02 -16.23
C THR A 215 -43.12 -31.08 -16.14
N GLY A 216 -42.46 -32.07 -16.76
CA GLY A 216 -41.02 -32.17 -16.81
C GLY A 216 -40.38 -31.01 -17.60
N MET A 217 -40.96 -30.64 -18.74
CA MET A 217 -40.42 -29.57 -19.57
C MET A 217 -40.56 -28.16 -18.92
N ASP A 218 -41.64 -27.93 -18.16
CA ASP A 218 -41.97 -26.61 -17.63
C ASP A 218 -41.51 -26.39 -16.18
N ASN A 219 -41.28 -27.47 -15.39
CA ASN A 219 -41.10 -27.37 -13.94
C ASN A 219 -39.79 -27.99 -13.41
N LEU A 220 -38.96 -28.54 -14.27
CA LEU A 220 -37.62 -28.97 -13.85
C LEU A 220 -36.64 -27.77 -13.93
N TYR A 221 -35.88 -27.53 -12.85
CA TYR A 221 -34.91 -26.43 -12.71
C TYR A 221 -33.53 -26.96 -12.24
N PHE A 222 -33.26 -28.24 -12.46
CA PHE A 222 -31.96 -28.82 -12.12
C PHE A 222 -30.84 -28.19 -12.92
N GLU A 223 -31.10 -27.90 -14.21
CA GLU A 223 -30.12 -27.20 -15.08
C GLU A 223 -29.92 -25.76 -14.60
N SER A 224 -30.93 -25.08 -14.09
CA SER A 224 -30.82 -23.75 -13.52
C SER A 224 -30.01 -23.74 -12.26
N ALA A 225 -30.24 -24.69 -11.33
CA ALA A 225 -29.42 -24.85 -10.12
C ALA A 225 -27.95 -25.15 -10.47
N GLY A 226 -27.69 -26.07 -11.40
CA GLY A 226 -26.36 -26.42 -11.89
C GLY A 226 -25.66 -25.23 -12.56
N THR A 227 -26.39 -24.47 -13.35
CA THR A 227 -25.87 -23.27 -14.02
C THR A 227 -25.52 -22.16 -13.03
N ILE A 228 -26.40 -21.88 -12.04
CA ILE A 228 -26.12 -20.91 -10.98
C ILE A 228 -24.83 -21.28 -10.25
N LEU A 229 -24.72 -22.50 -9.73
CA LEU A 229 -23.53 -22.98 -9.01
C LEU A 229 -22.26 -22.91 -9.86
N SER A 230 -22.34 -23.32 -11.11
CA SER A 230 -21.19 -23.35 -12.01
C SER A 230 -20.73 -21.95 -12.43
N LEU A 231 -21.68 -21.06 -12.83
CA LEU A 231 -21.32 -19.69 -13.24
C LEU A 231 -20.79 -18.86 -12.05
N VAL A 232 -21.35 -19.05 -10.86
CA VAL A 232 -20.79 -18.42 -9.66
C VAL A 232 -19.36 -18.92 -9.42
N THR A 233 -19.11 -20.22 -9.59
CA THR A 233 -17.77 -20.79 -9.45
C THR A 233 -16.80 -20.27 -10.52
N VAL A 234 -17.27 -20.04 -11.78
CA VAL A 234 -16.49 -19.31 -12.81
C VAL A 234 -16.08 -17.93 -12.30
N GLY A 235 -17.05 -17.15 -11.83
CA GLY A 235 -16.82 -15.82 -11.28
C GLY A 235 -15.78 -15.83 -10.15
N LYS A 236 -15.97 -16.73 -9.19
CA LYS A 236 -15.05 -16.92 -8.04
C LYS A 236 -13.65 -17.36 -8.47
N TYR A 237 -13.53 -18.26 -9.43
CA TYR A 237 -12.24 -18.68 -9.96
C TYR A 237 -11.50 -17.51 -10.64
N LEU A 238 -12.19 -16.76 -11.50
CA LEU A 238 -11.61 -15.61 -12.18
C LEU A 238 -11.19 -14.52 -11.18
N GLU A 239 -12.00 -14.32 -10.15
CA GLU A 239 -11.72 -13.45 -9.01
C GLU A 239 -10.44 -13.88 -8.29
N THR A 240 -10.36 -15.13 -7.84
CA THR A 240 -9.22 -15.66 -7.07
C THR A 240 -7.94 -15.66 -7.89
N ARG A 241 -8.02 -16.06 -9.17
CA ARG A 241 -6.90 -16.01 -10.10
C ARG A 241 -6.40 -14.58 -10.35
N SER A 242 -7.31 -13.62 -10.41
CA SER A 242 -6.94 -12.21 -10.60
C SER A 242 -6.30 -11.63 -9.36
N LYS A 243 -6.77 -12.01 -8.16
CA LYS A 243 -6.15 -11.66 -6.89
C LYS A 243 -4.71 -12.19 -6.79
N SER A 244 -4.47 -13.46 -7.14
CA SER A 244 -3.11 -14.02 -7.11
C SER A 244 -2.16 -13.26 -8.04
N LYS A 245 -2.61 -12.87 -9.24
CA LYS A 245 -1.81 -12.05 -10.16
C LYS A 245 -1.58 -10.61 -9.70
N THR A 246 -2.38 -10.12 -8.78
CA THR A 246 -2.27 -8.73 -8.28
C THR A 246 -1.18 -8.59 -7.23
N GLY A 247 -0.86 -9.66 -6.47
CA GLY A 247 0.24 -9.72 -5.52
C GLY A 247 1.64 -9.68 -6.14
N GLY A 248 1.76 -9.77 -7.46
CA GLY A 248 3.05 -9.86 -8.16
C GLY A 248 4.00 -8.67 -8.00
N ALA A 249 3.56 -7.51 -7.49
CA ALA A 249 4.47 -6.41 -7.18
C ALA A 249 5.31 -6.71 -5.91
N ILE A 250 4.70 -7.32 -4.89
CA ILE A 250 5.42 -7.77 -3.69
C ILE A 250 6.33 -8.94 -4.04
N GLU A 251 5.84 -9.88 -4.84
CA GLU A 251 6.61 -11.04 -5.30
C GLU A 251 7.83 -10.62 -6.13
N ALA A 252 7.66 -9.61 -7.00
CA ALA A 252 8.78 -9.03 -7.75
C ALA A 252 9.85 -8.41 -6.83
N LEU A 253 9.47 -7.82 -5.70
CA LEU A 253 10.42 -7.33 -4.69
C LEU A 253 11.12 -8.49 -3.96
N ILE A 254 10.39 -9.54 -3.62
CA ILE A 254 10.95 -10.74 -2.96
C ILE A 254 11.94 -11.45 -3.89
N ASP A 255 11.63 -11.54 -5.18
CA ASP A 255 12.48 -12.20 -6.17
C ASP A 255 13.79 -11.46 -6.48
N LEU A 256 13.92 -10.20 -6.05
CA LEU A 256 15.17 -9.43 -6.16
C LEU A 256 16.27 -9.94 -5.20
N ALA A 257 15.89 -10.55 -4.07
CA ALA A 257 16.83 -11.09 -3.11
C ALA A 257 17.46 -12.39 -3.63
N PRO A 258 18.80 -12.53 -3.64
CA PRO A 258 19.45 -13.79 -3.98
C PRO A 258 19.15 -14.83 -2.87
N LYS A 259 19.11 -16.11 -3.24
CA LYS A 259 18.86 -17.20 -2.28
C LYS A 259 20.13 -17.65 -1.56
N THR A 260 21.28 -17.42 -2.17
CA THR A 260 22.60 -17.83 -1.65
C THR A 260 23.57 -16.66 -1.66
N ALA A 261 24.57 -16.71 -0.80
CA ALA A 261 25.61 -15.71 -0.65
C ALA A 261 27.00 -16.36 -0.45
N THR A 262 28.06 -15.67 -0.82
CA THR A 262 29.43 -16.11 -0.61
C THR A 262 30.01 -15.46 0.66
N VAL A 263 30.20 -16.26 1.72
CA VAL A 263 30.84 -15.83 2.96
C VAL A 263 32.34 -16.06 2.85
N VAL A 264 33.15 -15.08 3.30
CA VAL A 264 34.62 -15.14 3.34
C VAL A 264 35.05 -15.34 4.80
N ALA A 265 35.66 -16.47 5.08
CA ALA A 265 36.22 -16.76 6.40
C ALA A 265 37.53 -15.97 6.65
N VAL A 266 37.98 -15.95 7.91
CA VAL A 266 39.19 -15.21 8.33
C VAL A 266 40.45 -15.70 7.61
N ASP A 267 40.47 -16.97 7.20
CA ASP A 267 41.55 -17.60 6.43
C ASP A 267 41.51 -17.31 4.91
N GLY A 268 40.49 -16.54 4.46
CA GLY A 268 40.26 -16.22 3.06
C GLY A 268 39.47 -17.29 2.30
N THR A 269 39.00 -18.37 2.96
CA THR A 269 38.20 -19.41 2.33
C THR A 269 36.81 -18.89 2.02
N GLU A 270 36.34 -19.13 0.80
CA GLU A 270 35.00 -18.74 0.36
C GLU A 270 34.02 -19.95 0.46
N THR A 271 32.88 -19.73 1.09
CA THR A 271 31.84 -20.74 1.23
C THR A 271 30.50 -20.16 0.82
N THR A 272 29.77 -20.86 -0.06
CA THR A 272 28.41 -20.49 -0.42
C THR A 272 27.43 -21.00 0.63
N VAL A 273 26.65 -20.10 1.20
CA VAL A 273 25.64 -20.38 2.23
C VAL A 273 24.27 -19.88 1.78
N ASP A 274 23.22 -20.39 2.41
CA ASP A 274 21.89 -19.81 2.27
C ASP A 274 21.84 -18.41 2.91
N VAL A 275 21.15 -17.45 2.30
CA VAL A 275 21.05 -16.07 2.82
C VAL A 275 20.45 -16.03 4.21
N ASP A 276 19.52 -16.93 4.52
CA ASP A 276 18.90 -17.04 5.84
C ASP A 276 19.86 -17.53 6.95
N ALA A 277 21.01 -18.08 6.56
CA ALA A 277 22.06 -18.54 7.50
C ALA A 277 23.10 -17.46 7.82
N ILE A 278 23.02 -16.29 7.18
CA ILE A 278 24.00 -15.20 7.39
C ILE A 278 23.75 -14.55 8.76
N LEU A 279 24.85 -14.30 9.48
CA LEU A 279 24.84 -13.63 10.77
C LEU A 279 25.42 -12.21 10.65
N PRO A 280 24.97 -11.26 11.47
CA PRO A 280 25.56 -9.93 11.54
C PRO A 280 27.08 -10.02 11.86
N GLY A 281 27.89 -9.19 11.19
CA GLY A 281 29.32 -9.14 11.36
C GLY A 281 30.12 -10.06 10.41
N GLN A 282 29.48 -11.00 9.73
CA GLN A 282 30.16 -11.84 8.73
C GLN A 282 30.60 -11.01 7.52
N VAL A 283 31.73 -11.42 6.91
CA VAL A 283 32.26 -10.81 5.70
C VAL A 283 31.75 -11.59 4.48
N LEU A 284 31.20 -10.87 3.52
CA LEU A 284 30.67 -11.44 2.30
C LEU A 284 31.37 -10.83 1.07
N ARG A 285 31.45 -11.59 0.00
CA ARG A 285 31.96 -11.15 -1.29
C ARG A 285 30.84 -11.08 -2.30
N VAL A 286 30.81 -10.01 -3.10
CA VAL A 286 29.88 -9.84 -4.23
C VAL A 286 30.71 -9.59 -5.49
N ARG A 287 30.43 -10.39 -6.53
CA ARG A 287 31.08 -10.30 -7.84
C ARG A 287 30.22 -9.50 -8.81
N PRO A 288 30.79 -9.05 -9.93
CA PRO A 288 30.03 -8.36 -10.98
C PRO A 288 28.84 -9.22 -11.47
N GLY A 289 27.66 -8.60 -11.54
CA GLY A 289 26.41 -9.24 -11.92
C GLY A 289 25.64 -9.92 -10.78
N GLU A 290 26.22 -10.04 -9.60
CA GLU A 290 25.53 -10.62 -8.43
C GLU A 290 24.68 -9.58 -7.69
N SER A 291 23.56 -10.02 -7.13
CA SER A 291 22.75 -9.23 -6.21
C SER A 291 23.33 -9.28 -4.80
N ILE A 292 23.30 -8.16 -4.10
CA ILE A 292 23.76 -8.04 -2.73
C ILE A 292 22.77 -8.75 -1.80
N PRO A 293 23.21 -9.73 -0.99
CA PRO A 293 22.29 -10.59 -0.23
C PRO A 293 21.69 -9.95 1.02
N VAL A 294 22.44 -9.09 1.72
CA VAL A 294 22.05 -8.45 2.98
C VAL A 294 22.61 -7.03 3.06
N ASP A 295 22.11 -6.19 3.95
CA ASP A 295 22.65 -4.85 4.14
C ASP A 295 24.02 -4.89 4.85
N GLY A 296 24.94 -4.01 4.46
CA GLY A 296 26.26 -3.98 5.04
C GLY A 296 27.08 -2.74 4.72
N VAL A 297 28.36 -2.78 5.12
CA VAL A 297 29.35 -1.72 4.87
C VAL A 297 30.52 -2.33 4.10
N VAL A 298 30.90 -1.70 3.00
CA VAL A 298 32.04 -2.11 2.17
C VAL A 298 33.35 -2.04 2.98
N LEU A 299 34.13 -3.12 2.96
CA LEU A 299 35.42 -3.20 3.61
C LEU A 299 36.59 -2.95 2.64
N GLU A 300 36.53 -3.63 1.49
CA GLU A 300 37.59 -3.56 0.48
C GLU A 300 37.01 -3.66 -0.91
N GLY A 301 37.65 -2.99 -1.86
CA GLY A 301 37.21 -2.94 -3.25
C GLY A 301 36.35 -1.71 -3.54
N SER A 302 35.95 -1.57 -4.81
CA SER A 302 35.03 -0.53 -5.27
C SER A 302 34.24 -1.05 -6.45
N SER A 303 32.99 -0.58 -6.58
CA SER A 303 32.11 -0.95 -7.67
C SER A 303 31.00 0.06 -7.90
N ALA A 304 30.47 0.08 -9.11
CA ALA A 304 29.19 0.71 -9.41
C ALA A 304 28.04 -0.25 -9.09
N VAL A 305 27.20 0.12 -8.15
CA VAL A 305 26.04 -0.66 -7.70
C VAL A 305 24.76 -0.06 -8.25
N ASP A 306 23.97 -0.87 -8.90
CA ASP A 306 22.64 -0.49 -9.39
C ASP A 306 21.62 -0.64 -8.25
N GLU A 307 21.16 0.48 -7.75
CA GLU A 307 20.17 0.58 -6.68
C GLU A 307 18.74 0.79 -7.24
N SER A 308 18.54 0.73 -8.56
CA SER A 308 17.29 1.05 -9.23
C SER A 308 16.08 0.22 -8.75
N ALA A 309 16.32 -1.00 -8.30
CA ALA A 309 15.30 -1.89 -7.75
C ALA A 309 14.67 -1.35 -6.44
N LEU A 310 15.44 -0.62 -5.65
CA LEU A 310 15.00 -0.02 -4.38
C LEU A 310 14.66 1.46 -4.55
N THR A 311 15.52 2.21 -5.22
CA THR A 311 15.40 3.67 -5.34
C THR A 311 14.64 4.11 -6.59
N GLY A 312 14.57 3.25 -7.63
CA GLY A 312 14.03 3.60 -8.94
C GLY A 312 14.95 4.51 -9.77
N GLU A 313 16.20 4.76 -9.32
CA GLU A 313 17.20 5.53 -10.06
C GLU A 313 18.00 4.61 -10.98
N SER A 314 18.04 4.92 -12.28
CA SER A 314 18.70 4.07 -13.27
C SER A 314 20.22 4.24 -13.36
N ILE A 315 20.78 5.24 -12.68
CA ILE A 315 22.23 5.51 -12.71
C ILE A 315 22.88 4.74 -11.56
N PRO A 316 23.82 3.82 -11.85
CA PRO A 316 24.55 3.10 -10.81
C PRO A 316 25.36 4.05 -9.93
N VAL A 317 25.38 3.78 -8.63
CA VAL A 317 26.09 4.57 -7.62
C VAL A 317 27.45 3.92 -7.36
N GLU A 318 28.54 4.70 -7.39
CA GLU A 318 29.85 4.22 -7.01
C GLU A 318 29.91 3.98 -5.49
N LYS A 319 30.39 2.81 -5.11
CA LYS A 319 30.60 2.38 -3.72
C LYS A 319 32.05 2.02 -3.51
N SER A 320 32.61 2.50 -2.42
CA SER A 320 33.99 2.30 -1.98
C SER A 320 34.06 1.89 -0.51
N ALA A 321 35.23 1.60 0.01
CA ALA A 321 35.38 1.21 1.41
C ALA A 321 34.83 2.27 2.36
N GLY A 322 33.98 1.83 3.30
CA GLY A 322 33.22 2.67 4.23
C GLY A 322 31.77 2.99 3.80
N ASP A 323 31.44 2.79 2.52
CA ASP A 323 30.07 3.05 2.02
C ASP A 323 29.08 1.93 2.40
N THR A 324 27.82 2.30 2.58
CA THR A 324 26.75 1.35 2.84
C THR A 324 26.22 0.73 1.55
N VAL A 325 25.88 -0.56 1.60
CA VAL A 325 25.24 -1.32 0.53
C VAL A 325 23.97 -1.98 1.06
N ASN A 326 22.95 -2.06 0.22
CA ASN A 326 21.62 -2.56 0.59
C ASN A 326 21.31 -3.88 -0.12
N ALA A 327 20.59 -4.75 0.56
CA ALA A 327 20.10 -6.01 0.00
C ALA A 327 19.29 -5.79 -1.29
N ALA A 328 19.37 -6.75 -2.22
CA ALA A 328 18.68 -6.74 -3.52
C ALA A 328 19.15 -5.70 -4.54
N THR A 329 20.18 -4.91 -4.25
CA THR A 329 20.86 -4.08 -5.25
C THR A 329 21.88 -4.92 -6.03
N VAL A 330 22.20 -4.53 -7.26
CA VAL A 330 23.00 -5.35 -8.19
C VAL A 330 24.37 -4.74 -8.39
N ASN A 331 25.40 -5.52 -8.12
CA ASN A 331 26.79 -5.15 -8.40
C ASN A 331 27.07 -5.19 -9.92
N ARG A 332 27.50 -4.07 -10.53
CA ARG A 332 27.64 -3.97 -11.99
C ARG A 332 29.06 -4.19 -12.50
N THR A 333 30.08 -3.69 -11.82
CA THR A 333 31.44 -3.62 -12.37
C THR A 333 32.50 -4.37 -11.56
N GLY A 334 32.96 -3.84 -10.46
CA GLY A 334 34.03 -4.38 -9.63
C GLY A 334 33.59 -5.54 -8.75
N SER A 335 34.56 -6.13 -8.02
CA SER A 335 34.27 -7.06 -6.91
C SER A 335 34.68 -6.40 -5.61
N PHE A 336 33.82 -6.53 -4.60
CA PHE A 336 34.10 -5.97 -3.27
C PHE A 336 33.73 -6.96 -2.17
N THR A 337 34.35 -6.78 -1.00
CA THR A 337 33.94 -7.43 0.24
C THR A 337 33.24 -6.43 1.14
N PHE A 338 32.21 -6.90 1.85
CA PHE A 338 31.46 -6.06 2.78
C PHE A 338 31.13 -6.85 4.06
N ARG A 339 30.93 -6.13 5.15
CA ARG A 339 30.50 -6.70 6.44
C ARG A 339 29.01 -6.58 6.56
N ALA A 340 28.30 -7.69 6.81
CA ALA A 340 26.88 -7.71 7.08
C ALA A 340 26.57 -6.91 8.35
N THR A 341 25.66 -5.95 8.25
CA THR A 341 25.19 -5.13 9.38
C THR A 341 23.75 -5.48 9.78
N ARG A 342 22.89 -5.72 8.79
CA ARG A 342 21.49 -6.09 9.00
C ARG A 342 21.18 -7.33 8.15
N VAL A 343 20.54 -8.33 8.76
CA VAL A 343 20.23 -9.62 8.12
C VAL A 343 18.78 -10.00 8.32
N GLY A 344 18.24 -10.90 7.50
CA GLY A 344 16.88 -11.41 7.61
C GLY A 344 15.82 -10.30 7.61
N ALA A 345 14.94 -10.29 8.61
CA ALA A 345 13.85 -9.32 8.74
C ALA A 345 14.30 -7.86 8.94
N GLU A 346 15.57 -7.64 9.34
CA GLU A 346 16.10 -6.30 9.58
C GLU A 346 16.68 -5.63 8.33
N THR A 347 16.80 -6.34 7.21
CA THR A 347 17.28 -5.77 5.94
C THR A 347 16.33 -4.69 5.41
N SER A 348 16.90 -3.74 4.67
CA SER A 348 16.13 -2.66 4.02
C SER A 348 15.03 -3.22 3.11
N LEU A 349 15.32 -4.27 2.34
CA LEU A 349 14.32 -4.94 1.50
C LEU A 349 13.20 -5.56 2.32
N ALA A 350 13.51 -6.29 3.40
CA ALA A 350 12.50 -6.91 4.25
C ALA A 350 11.58 -5.87 4.89
N LYS A 351 12.11 -4.72 5.30
CA LYS A 351 11.34 -3.58 5.81
C LYS A 351 10.43 -2.97 4.75
N ILE A 352 10.89 -2.84 3.50
CA ILE A 352 10.05 -2.37 2.38
C ILE A 352 8.90 -3.35 2.15
N ILE A 353 9.18 -4.64 2.07
CA ILE A 353 8.15 -5.68 1.88
C ILE A 353 7.12 -5.60 3.00
N LYS A 354 7.57 -5.52 4.26
CA LYS A 354 6.70 -5.40 5.43
C LYS A 354 5.81 -4.15 5.36
N LEU A 355 6.35 -2.99 4.99
CA LEU A 355 5.57 -1.77 4.84
C LEU A 355 4.46 -1.90 3.79
N VAL A 356 4.75 -2.54 2.66
CA VAL A 356 3.75 -2.78 1.61
C VAL A 356 2.69 -3.79 2.07
N GLU A 357 3.09 -4.82 2.82
CA GLU A 357 2.15 -5.78 3.44
C GLU A 357 1.25 -5.12 4.47
N ASP A 358 1.82 -4.29 5.36
CA ASP A 358 1.08 -3.57 6.40
C ASP A 358 0.10 -2.55 5.77
N ALA A 359 0.52 -1.85 4.71
CA ALA A 359 -0.37 -0.98 3.95
C ALA A 359 -1.57 -1.74 3.36
N ASN A 360 -1.34 -2.95 2.86
CA ASN A 360 -2.40 -3.80 2.33
C ASN A 360 -3.27 -4.44 3.42
N ALA A 361 -2.77 -4.54 4.65
CA ALA A 361 -3.52 -5.06 5.80
C ALA A 361 -4.51 -4.02 6.37
N THR A 362 -4.26 -2.74 6.19
CA THR A 362 -5.11 -1.65 6.70
C THR A 362 -6.32 -1.39 5.80
N LYS A 363 -7.38 -0.80 6.36
CA LYS A 363 -8.60 -0.45 5.60
C LYS A 363 -8.67 1.06 5.34
N ALA A 364 -8.79 1.43 4.10
CA ALA A 364 -9.12 2.79 3.69
C ALA A 364 -10.56 3.18 4.13
N PRO A 365 -10.86 4.44 4.43
CA PRO A 365 -12.20 4.92 4.76
C PRO A 365 -13.27 4.54 3.72
N ILE A 366 -12.94 4.61 2.42
CA ILE A 366 -13.84 4.22 1.33
C ILE A 366 -14.17 2.72 1.36
N ALA A 367 -13.24 1.86 1.83
CA ALA A 367 -13.49 0.44 2.00
C ALA A 367 -14.48 0.18 3.14
N ARG A 368 -14.33 0.89 4.27
CA ARG A 368 -15.28 0.82 5.40
C ARG A 368 -16.70 1.20 4.98
N LEU A 369 -16.83 2.22 4.12
CA LEU A 369 -18.13 2.61 3.56
C LEU A 369 -18.71 1.51 2.66
N ALA A 370 -17.92 0.92 1.77
CA ALA A 370 -18.35 -0.17 0.90
C ALA A 370 -18.81 -1.40 1.70
N ASP A 371 -18.08 -1.77 2.76
CA ASP A 371 -18.45 -2.88 3.66
C ASP A 371 -19.79 -2.61 4.37
N LYS A 372 -20.02 -1.37 4.84
CA LYS A 372 -21.29 -0.98 5.46
C LYS A 372 -22.45 -1.09 4.48
N VAL A 373 -22.27 -0.64 3.24
CA VAL A 373 -23.27 -0.79 2.17
C VAL A 373 -23.55 -2.26 1.90
N ALA A 374 -22.52 -3.11 1.75
CA ALA A 374 -22.66 -4.53 1.52
C ALA A 374 -23.43 -5.25 2.64
N GLY A 375 -23.20 -4.87 3.91
CA GLY A 375 -23.89 -5.44 5.07
C GLY A 375 -25.38 -5.15 5.14
N VAL A 376 -25.84 -4.05 4.54
CA VAL A 376 -27.27 -3.70 4.44
C VAL A 376 -27.89 -4.27 3.16
N PHE A 377 -27.11 -4.36 2.10
CA PHE A 377 -27.60 -4.73 0.76
C PHE A 377 -28.18 -6.14 0.73
N VAL A 378 -27.51 -7.14 1.31
CA VAL A 378 -27.96 -8.55 1.26
C VAL A 378 -29.31 -8.76 1.96
N PRO A 379 -29.56 -8.29 3.19
CA PRO A 379 -30.89 -8.33 3.80
C PRO A 379 -32.00 -7.65 2.96
N VAL A 380 -31.69 -6.50 2.35
CA VAL A 380 -32.63 -5.78 1.48
C VAL A 380 -32.99 -6.61 0.25
N VAL A 381 -32.01 -7.28 -0.35
CA VAL A 381 -32.25 -8.18 -1.49
C VAL A 381 -33.17 -9.36 -1.13
N PHE A 382 -32.97 -9.97 0.04
CA PHE A 382 -33.89 -11.00 0.53
C PHE A 382 -35.31 -10.48 0.67
N ALA A 383 -35.51 -9.28 1.21
CA ALA A 383 -36.81 -8.66 1.31
C ALA A 383 -37.43 -8.39 -0.08
N ILE A 384 -36.66 -7.86 -1.03
CA ILE A 384 -37.11 -7.63 -2.41
C ILE A 384 -37.48 -8.96 -3.07
N SER A 385 -36.69 -10.00 -2.92
CA SER A 385 -37.00 -11.34 -3.47
C SER A 385 -38.30 -11.91 -2.90
N ALA A 386 -38.48 -11.80 -1.57
CA ALA A 386 -39.72 -12.25 -0.92
C ALA A 386 -40.94 -11.45 -1.43
N VAL A 387 -40.84 -10.13 -1.55
CA VAL A 387 -41.90 -9.28 -2.12
C VAL A 387 -42.17 -9.66 -3.58
N THR A 388 -41.13 -9.88 -4.38
CA THR A 388 -41.25 -10.32 -5.78
C THR A 388 -42.02 -11.63 -5.86
N PHE A 389 -41.68 -12.62 -5.02
CA PHE A 389 -42.39 -13.89 -4.97
C PHE A 389 -43.91 -13.70 -4.69
N VAL A 390 -44.23 -12.91 -3.65
CA VAL A 390 -45.62 -12.66 -3.26
C VAL A 390 -46.39 -11.95 -4.37
N VAL A 391 -45.80 -10.94 -4.99
CA VAL A 391 -46.43 -10.15 -6.08
C VAL A 391 -46.70 -11.05 -7.28
N TRP A 392 -45.73 -11.83 -7.73
CA TRP A 392 -45.92 -12.74 -8.86
C TRP A 392 -46.93 -13.81 -8.55
N MET A 393 -46.93 -14.37 -7.34
CA MET A 393 -47.91 -15.36 -6.90
C MET A 393 -49.34 -14.77 -6.92
N ALA A 394 -49.49 -13.51 -6.50
CA ALA A 394 -50.77 -12.82 -6.50
C ALA A 394 -51.27 -12.46 -7.91
N LEU A 395 -50.37 -12.14 -8.84
CA LEU A 395 -50.72 -11.74 -10.21
C LEU A 395 -51.02 -12.94 -11.12
N THR A 396 -50.23 -14.02 -11.01
CA THR A 396 -50.31 -15.16 -11.96
C THR A 396 -50.91 -16.41 -11.36
N GLY A 397 -50.90 -16.56 -10.03
CA GLY A 397 -51.27 -17.81 -9.36
C GLY A 397 -50.27 -18.95 -9.57
N SER A 398 -49.16 -18.68 -10.28
CA SER A 398 -48.15 -19.65 -10.67
C SER A 398 -46.94 -19.59 -9.73
N ILE A 399 -46.73 -20.64 -8.95
CA ILE A 399 -45.54 -20.78 -8.09
C ILE A 399 -44.28 -20.78 -8.95
N ASN A 400 -44.33 -21.34 -10.15
CA ASN A 400 -43.27 -21.45 -11.09
C ASN A 400 -42.69 -20.06 -11.49
N GLU A 401 -43.55 -19.16 -11.96
CA GLU A 401 -43.20 -17.79 -12.35
C GLU A 401 -42.72 -16.97 -11.15
N ALA A 402 -43.39 -17.12 -9.99
CA ALA A 402 -43.03 -16.46 -8.75
C ALA A 402 -41.65 -16.88 -8.26
N LEU A 403 -41.34 -18.19 -8.31
CA LEU A 403 -40.06 -18.75 -7.89
C LEU A 403 -38.92 -18.30 -8.84
N THR A 404 -39.16 -18.38 -10.15
CA THR A 404 -38.20 -17.95 -11.18
C THR A 404 -37.78 -16.50 -10.99
N SER A 405 -38.74 -15.58 -10.82
CA SER A 405 -38.45 -14.16 -10.59
C SER A 405 -37.74 -13.92 -9.26
N ALA A 406 -38.18 -14.57 -8.18
CA ALA A 406 -37.57 -14.42 -6.87
C ALA A 406 -36.11 -14.92 -6.84
N VAL A 407 -35.86 -16.10 -7.45
CA VAL A 407 -34.50 -16.65 -7.59
C VAL A 407 -33.64 -15.77 -8.50
N ALA A 408 -34.18 -15.24 -9.61
CA ALA A 408 -33.46 -14.32 -10.48
C ALA A 408 -33.00 -13.06 -9.72
N VAL A 409 -33.87 -12.49 -8.85
CA VAL A 409 -33.53 -11.38 -7.97
C VAL A 409 -32.38 -11.75 -7.02
N LEU A 410 -32.44 -12.92 -6.36
CA LEU A 410 -31.38 -13.37 -5.46
C LEU A 410 -30.03 -13.50 -6.18
N VAL A 411 -30.04 -14.10 -7.36
CA VAL A 411 -28.81 -14.41 -8.10
C VAL A 411 -28.15 -13.16 -8.68
N ILE A 412 -28.92 -12.29 -9.36
CA ILE A 412 -28.37 -11.09 -10.00
C ILE A 412 -27.85 -10.09 -8.99
N SER A 413 -28.39 -10.10 -7.78
CA SER A 413 -28.08 -9.12 -6.74
C SER A 413 -26.77 -9.39 -5.99
N CYS A 414 -25.98 -10.39 -6.38
CA CYS A 414 -24.72 -10.64 -5.69
C CYS A 414 -23.78 -9.42 -5.77
N PRO A 415 -23.39 -8.81 -4.65
CA PRO A 415 -22.46 -7.68 -4.65
C PRO A 415 -20.98 -8.12 -4.69
N CYS A 416 -20.65 -9.18 -5.47
CA CYS A 416 -19.33 -9.78 -5.53
C CYS A 416 -18.24 -8.76 -5.90
N ALA A 417 -18.53 -7.93 -6.89
CA ALA A 417 -17.62 -6.90 -7.38
C ALA A 417 -17.37 -5.78 -6.35
N LEU A 418 -18.35 -5.46 -5.50
CA LEU A 418 -18.26 -4.39 -4.49
C LEU A 418 -17.16 -4.67 -3.46
N GLY A 419 -17.08 -5.91 -2.99
CA GLY A 419 -16.07 -6.32 -2.00
C GLY A 419 -14.64 -6.39 -2.54
N LEU A 420 -14.48 -6.41 -3.88
CA LEU A 420 -13.19 -6.49 -4.54
C LEU A 420 -12.65 -5.15 -5.02
N ALA A 421 -13.53 -4.21 -5.31
CA ALA A 421 -13.21 -2.93 -5.93
C ALA A 421 -12.10 -2.18 -5.17
N THR A 422 -12.21 -2.08 -3.85
CA THR A 422 -11.28 -1.33 -3.03
C THR A 422 -9.97 -2.08 -2.76
N PRO A 423 -9.98 -3.34 -2.23
CA PRO A 423 -8.73 -4.01 -1.88
C PRO A 423 -7.81 -4.26 -3.07
N VAL A 424 -8.36 -4.63 -4.23
CA VAL A 424 -7.54 -4.91 -5.42
C VAL A 424 -6.89 -3.62 -5.95
N ALA A 425 -7.65 -2.52 -6.01
CA ALA A 425 -7.10 -1.24 -6.47
C ALA A 425 -6.05 -0.66 -5.50
N ILE A 426 -6.24 -0.81 -4.18
CA ILE A 426 -5.24 -0.42 -3.18
C ILE A 426 -3.97 -1.24 -3.37
N MET A 427 -4.07 -2.57 -3.45
CA MET A 427 -2.91 -3.45 -3.62
C MET A 427 -2.13 -3.12 -4.90
N VAL A 428 -2.82 -2.85 -6.02
CA VAL A 428 -2.15 -2.44 -7.26
C VAL A 428 -1.55 -1.05 -7.12
N GLY A 429 -2.25 -0.12 -6.46
CA GLY A 429 -1.78 1.25 -6.24
C GLY A 429 -0.56 1.33 -5.33
N THR A 430 -0.56 0.63 -4.19
CA THR A 430 0.58 0.57 -3.27
C THR A 430 1.76 -0.15 -3.90
N GLY A 431 1.52 -1.26 -4.61
CA GLY A 431 2.54 -1.96 -5.38
C GLY A 431 3.17 -1.08 -6.46
N LYS A 432 2.35 -0.30 -7.20
CA LYS A 432 2.86 0.65 -8.18
C LYS A 432 3.64 1.81 -7.53
N GLY A 433 3.21 2.24 -6.34
CA GLY A 433 3.96 3.19 -5.52
C GLY A 433 5.34 2.65 -5.16
N ALA A 434 5.43 1.41 -4.67
CA ALA A 434 6.68 0.75 -4.31
C ALA A 434 7.65 0.64 -5.50
N GLU A 435 7.16 0.25 -6.69
CA GLU A 435 7.95 0.26 -7.93
C GLU A 435 8.52 1.65 -8.29
N MET A 436 7.85 2.71 -7.85
CA MET A 436 8.24 4.10 -8.07
C MET A 436 9.09 4.67 -6.91
N GLY A 437 9.43 3.87 -5.90
CA GLY A 437 10.10 4.34 -4.69
C GLY A 437 9.22 5.14 -3.74
N ILE A 438 7.89 4.99 -3.82
CA ILE A 438 6.90 5.65 -2.97
C ILE A 438 6.22 4.59 -2.11
N LEU A 439 6.54 4.55 -0.81
CA LEU A 439 6.03 3.56 0.12
C LEU A 439 4.90 4.16 0.99
N PHE A 440 3.71 3.63 0.87
CA PHE A 440 2.59 3.98 1.74
C PHE A 440 2.57 3.06 2.95
N LYS A 441 2.47 3.58 4.18
CA LYS A 441 2.37 2.77 5.40
C LYS A 441 0.96 2.26 5.67
N SER A 442 -0.06 2.86 5.04
CA SER A 442 -1.45 2.44 5.19
C SER A 442 -2.29 2.77 3.96
N ALA A 443 -3.40 2.04 3.79
CA ALA A 443 -4.41 2.35 2.78
C ALA A 443 -5.10 3.70 3.05
N GLU A 444 -5.17 4.11 4.32
CA GLU A 444 -5.70 5.40 4.73
C GLU A 444 -4.79 6.55 4.27
N ALA A 445 -3.46 6.41 4.41
CA ALA A 445 -2.48 7.35 3.89
C ALA A 445 -2.63 7.54 2.37
N LEU A 446 -2.79 6.43 1.63
CA LEU A 446 -3.04 6.47 0.19
C LEU A 446 -4.35 7.21 -0.13
N GLU A 447 -5.42 7.00 0.64
CA GLU A 447 -6.70 7.70 0.41
C GLU A 447 -6.62 9.18 0.78
N ASN A 448 -6.05 9.52 1.94
CA ASN A 448 -5.98 10.89 2.44
C ASN A 448 -5.14 11.79 1.55
N LEU A 449 -4.04 11.28 1.01
CA LEU A 449 -3.12 12.04 0.14
C LEU A 449 -3.84 12.63 -1.10
N ARG A 450 -4.88 11.98 -1.63
CA ARG A 450 -5.64 12.52 -2.76
C ARG A 450 -6.34 13.84 -2.43
N SER A 451 -6.75 14.03 -1.17
CA SER A 451 -7.56 15.15 -0.69
C SER A 451 -6.73 16.33 -0.23
N VAL A 452 -5.41 16.20 -0.22
CA VAL A 452 -4.49 17.26 0.17
C VAL A 452 -4.66 18.50 -0.72
N GLY A 453 -4.93 19.62 -0.05
CA GLY A 453 -5.06 20.93 -0.66
C GLY A 453 -3.84 21.83 -0.45
N THR A 454 -3.07 21.57 0.65
CA THR A 454 -1.86 22.32 0.98
C THR A 454 -0.71 21.36 1.28
N VAL A 455 0.44 21.58 0.64
CA VAL A 455 1.70 20.90 0.94
C VAL A 455 2.63 21.87 1.66
N VAL A 456 3.06 21.52 2.85
CA VAL A 456 4.06 22.24 3.63
C VAL A 456 5.39 21.52 3.47
N LEU A 457 6.38 22.20 2.94
CA LEU A 457 7.73 21.69 2.69
C LEU A 457 8.67 22.23 3.75
N ASP A 458 9.35 21.35 4.47
CA ASP A 458 10.54 21.79 5.19
C ASP A 458 11.59 22.30 4.22
N LYS A 459 12.42 23.25 4.62
CA LYS A 459 13.50 23.74 3.77
C LYS A 459 14.66 22.74 3.71
N THR A 460 15.23 22.42 4.89
CA THR A 460 16.53 21.72 5.00
C THR A 460 16.37 20.23 4.68
N GLY A 461 17.21 19.70 3.78
CA GLY A 461 17.13 18.29 3.38
C GLY A 461 15.94 17.95 2.48
N THR A 462 14.93 18.81 2.39
CA THR A 462 13.72 18.63 1.58
C THR A 462 13.74 19.48 0.31
N VAL A 463 13.67 20.80 0.43
CA VAL A 463 13.82 21.74 -0.70
C VAL A 463 15.29 21.89 -1.09
N THR A 464 16.18 21.81 -0.11
CA THR A 464 17.62 21.89 -0.25
C THR A 464 18.27 20.54 -0.03
N ARG A 465 19.56 20.40 -0.31
CA ARG A 465 20.32 19.14 -0.17
C ARG A 465 20.55 18.74 1.29
N GLY A 466 20.42 19.69 2.24
CA GLY A 466 20.68 19.46 3.67
C GLY A 466 22.17 19.35 4.00
N LYS A 467 23.03 19.66 3.03
CA LYS A 467 24.49 19.70 3.18
C LYS A 467 24.97 21.09 2.83
N PRO A 468 25.22 21.96 3.83
CA PRO A 468 25.80 23.27 3.59
C PRO A 468 27.13 23.14 2.83
N ALA A 469 27.37 24.03 1.86
CA ALA A 469 28.60 24.11 1.11
C ALA A 469 29.14 25.55 1.08
N VAL A 470 30.42 25.72 0.97
CA VAL A 470 31.04 27.04 0.76
C VAL A 470 30.68 27.52 -0.63
N THR A 471 30.10 28.72 -0.73
CA THR A 471 29.69 29.32 -2.01
C THR A 471 30.58 30.51 -2.42
N ASP A 472 31.11 31.23 -1.46
CA ASP A 472 31.94 32.39 -1.72
C ASP A 472 33.06 32.50 -0.67
N ILE A 473 34.24 32.87 -1.14
CA ILE A 473 35.39 33.18 -0.32
C ILE A 473 35.83 34.60 -0.70
N VAL A 474 35.64 35.55 0.22
CA VAL A 474 35.94 36.96 -0.03
C VAL A 474 37.00 37.44 0.97
N VAL A 475 38.15 37.79 0.46
CA VAL A 475 39.24 38.39 1.27
C VAL A 475 38.95 39.85 1.53
N ALA A 476 39.10 40.31 2.77
CA ALA A 476 38.89 41.71 3.12
C ALA A 476 39.98 42.58 2.52
N THR A 477 39.61 43.81 2.15
CA THR A 477 40.56 44.82 1.62
C THR A 477 40.88 45.83 2.72
N ARG A 478 42.19 46.07 2.93
CA ARG A 478 42.67 47.08 3.88
C ARG A 478 42.43 48.50 3.39
N ALA A 479 42.60 49.47 4.27
CA ALA A 479 42.42 50.88 3.96
C ALA A 479 43.36 51.44 2.84
N ASP A 480 44.50 50.76 2.64
CA ASP A 480 45.48 51.07 1.58
C ASP A 480 45.15 50.39 0.24
N GLY A 481 44.02 49.68 0.14
CA GLY A 481 43.63 48.96 -1.06
C GLY A 481 44.25 47.58 -1.23
N SER A 482 45.14 47.15 -0.34
CA SER A 482 45.74 45.84 -0.40
C SER A 482 44.83 44.75 0.23
N PRO A 483 44.89 43.49 -0.24
CA PRO A 483 44.13 42.41 0.41
C PRO A 483 44.72 42.14 1.81
N ALA A 484 43.84 41.88 2.80
CA ALA A 484 44.27 41.60 4.17
C ALA A 484 45.14 40.34 4.27
N MET A 485 44.86 39.35 3.42
CA MET A 485 45.66 38.14 3.27
C MET A 485 45.40 37.47 1.91
N SER A 486 46.05 36.35 1.61
CA SER A 486 45.69 35.56 0.45
C SER A 486 44.47 34.67 0.76
N GLU A 487 43.72 34.29 -0.24
CA GLU A 487 42.57 33.34 -0.10
C GLU A 487 43.02 32.02 0.56
N LYS A 488 44.15 31.47 0.15
CA LYS A 488 44.76 30.28 0.77
C LYS A 488 45.12 30.47 2.24
N ALA A 489 45.48 31.71 2.65
CA ALA A 489 45.75 32.03 4.05
C ALA A 489 44.45 32.16 4.86
N LEU A 490 43.37 32.67 4.25
CA LEU A 490 42.06 32.74 4.85
C LEU A 490 41.52 31.33 5.09
N LEU A 491 41.61 30.45 4.11
CA LEU A 491 41.18 29.03 4.27
C LEU A 491 42.00 28.30 5.32
N LYS A 492 43.30 28.56 5.45
CA LYS A 492 44.14 27.97 6.53
C LYS A 492 43.71 28.46 7.91
N LEU A 493 43.33 29.72 8.03
CA LEU A 493 42.79 30.29 9.27
C LEU A 493 41.44 29.73 9.61
N ALA A 494 40.57 29.60 8.61
CA ALA A 494 39.26 28.98 8.74
C ALA A 494 39.39 27.51 9.18
N ALA A 495 40.24 26.70 8.53
CA ALA A 495 40.50 25.33 8.90
C ALA A 495 41.02 25.19 10.34
N ALA A 496 41.86 26.09 10.79
CA ALA A 496 42.40 26.06 12.14
C ALA A 496 41.35 26.34 13.22
N LEU A 497 40.39 27.25 12.95
CA LEU A 497 39.28 27.59 13.83
C LEU A 497 38.21 26.51 13.82
N GLU A 498 37.79 26.04 12.65
CA GLU A 498 36.59 25.20 12.52
C GLU A 498 36.85 23.71 12.73
N ARG A 499 38.14 23.27 12.77
CA ARG A 499 38.54 21.89 13.07
C ARG A 499 37.98 21.36 14.40
N SER A 500 37.88 22.22 15.40
CA SER A 500 37.39 21.88 16.74
C SER A 500 35.93 22.23 16.97
N SER A 501 35.23 22.72 15.93
CA SER A 501 33.84 23.10 15.97
C SER A 501 32.95 21.94 15.51
N GLU A 502 31.88 21.66 16.25
CA GLU A 502 30.86 20.66 15.88
C GLU A 502 29.68 21.27 15.09
N HIS A 503 29.79 22.53 14.69
CA HIS A 503 28.71 23.21 13.97
C HIS A 503 28.67 22.76 12.52
N PRO A 504 27.46 22.57 11.91
CA PRO A 504 27.31 22.15 10.51
C PRO A 504 28.00 23.06 9.48
N LEU A 505 28.15 24.35 9.80
CA LEU A 505 28.90 25.30 8.95
C LEU A 505 30.43 25.02 8.99
N ALA A 506 30.93 24.48 10.09
CA ALA A 506 32.33 24.08 10.20
C ALA A 506 32.64 22.90 9.27
N GLU A 507 31.73 21.93 9.20
CA GLU A 507 31.86 20.77 8.30
C GLU A 507 32.02 21.20 6.84
N ALA A 508 31.16 22.19 6.41
CA ALA A 508 31.22 22.77 5.05
C ALA A 508 32.58 23.43 4.76
N ILE A 509 33.08 24.22 5.73
CA ILE A 509 34.39 24.91 5.60
C ILE A 509 35.51 23.92 5.59
N MET A 510 35.48 22.90 6.44
CA MET A 510 36.50 21.86 6.48
C MET A 510 36.55 21.06 5.19
N ALA A 511 35.39 20.69 4.62
CA ALA A 511 35.30 19.99 3.33
C ALA A 511 35.93 20.82 2.20
N GLU A 512 35.65 22.14 2.16
CA GLU A 512 36.26 23.07 1.19
C GLU A 512 37.78 23.17 1.38
N CYS A 513 38.23 23.25 2.63
CA CYS A 513 39.63 23.28 2.93
C CYS A 513 40.36 21.98 2.50
N GLU A 514 39.74 20.84 2.68
CA GLU A 514 40.25 19.53 2.26
C GLU A 514 40.34 19.43 0.74
N ALA A 515 39.31 19.90 0.01
CA ALA A 515 39.31 19.95 -1.46
C ALA A 515 40.46 20.81 -2.00
N HIS A 516 40.87 21.87 -1.25
CA HIS A 516 42.01 22.70 -1.60
C HIS A 516 43.39 22.19 -1.05
N GLY A 517 43.40 20.97 -0.48
CA GLY A 517 44.63 20.36 0.06
C GLY A 517 45.18 21.10 1.29
N ILE A 518 44.31 21.74 2.08
CA ILE A 518 44.71 22.49 3.26
C ILE A 518 44.61 21.59 4.51
N VAL A 519 45.75 21.41 5.18
CA VAL A 519 45.79 20.70 6.46
C VAL A 519 45.59 21.71 7.59
N ALA A 520 44.58 21.45 8.43
CA ALA A 520 44.26 22.29 9.59
C ALA A 520 45.37 22.23 10.65
N ARG A 521 45.80 23.39 11.12
CA ARG A 521 46.74 23.50 12.25
C ARG A 521 46.00 23.46 13.57
N MET A 522 46.67 23.01 14.63
CA MET A 522 46.13 23.11 15.98
C MET A 522 46.20 24.56 16.48
N VAL A 523 45.16 24.98 17.18
CA VAL A 523 45.08 26.28 17.83
C VAL A 523 44.99 26.08 19.36
N GLU A 524 45.33 27.13 20.10
CA GLU A 524 45.27 27.16 21.56
C GLU A 524 44.01 27.95 21.99
N ASP A 525 43.56 27.73 23.23
CA ASP A 525 42.44 28.47 23.85
C ASP A 525 41.19 28.52 22.96
N PHE A 526 40.84 27.41 22.30
CA PHE A 526 39.58 27.34 21.53
C PHE A 526 38.36 27.51 22.44
N ALA A 527 37.50 28.43 22.11
CA ALA A 527 36.25 28.68 22.81
C ALA A 527 35.11 28.91 21.83
N ALA A 528 34.02 28.14 22.02
CA ALA A 528 32.76 28.41 21.33
C ALA A 528 31.99 29.51 22.07
N VAL A 529 31.55 30.53 21.34
CA VAL A 529 30.69 31.62 21.84
C VAL A 529 29.27 31.37 21.38
N PRO A 530 28.34 30.91 22.28
CA PRO A 530 27.02 30.49 21.90
C PRO A 530 26.24 31.53 21.06
N GLY A 531 25.79 31.11 19.88
CA GLY A 531 24.99 31.95 18.97
C GLY A 531 25.78 33.07 18.28
N ARG A 532 27.10 33.12 18.38
CA ARG A 532 27.94 34.19 17.81
C ARG A 532 29.09 33.65 16.94
N GLY A 533 29.77 32.56 17.34
CA GLY A 533 30.87 31.99 16.59
C GLY A 533 31.89 31.29 17.48
N VAL A 534 33.13 31.27 17.03
CA VAL A 534 34.28 30.63 17.72
C VAL A 534 35.47 31.60 17.82
N THR A 535 36.28 31.45 18.85
CA THR A 535 37.50 32.17 19.06
C THR A 535 38.61 31.22 19.43
N ALA A 536 39.87 31.53 19.08
CA ALA A 536 41.07 30.76 19.44
C ALA A 536 42.33 31.62 19.42
N ARG A 537 43.45 31.05 19.84
CA ARG A 537 44.76 31.68 19.71
C ARG A 537 45.70 30.94 18.76
N GLU A 538 46.34 31.68 17.88
CA GLU A 538 47.43 31.21 17.04
C GLU A 538 48.71 31.94 17.46
N GLY A 539 49.48 31.35 18.40
CA GLY A 539 50.62 32.03 19.06
C GLY A 539 50.15 33.26 19.84
N GLN A 540 50.64 34.47 19.49
CA GLN A 540 50.22 35.72 20.12
C GLN A 540 48.97 36.35 19.51
N ASN A 541 48.44 35.81 18.40
CA ASN A 541 47.31 36.38 17.70
C ASN A 541 46.00 35.75 18.17
N VAL A 542 45.00 36.59 18.44
CA VAL A 542 43.62 36.14 18.62
C VAL A 542 42.95 36.00 17.24
N ILE A 543 42.42 34.86 16.98
CA ILE A 543 41.67 34.58 15.74
C ILE A 543 40.22 34.26 16.08
N ALA A 544 39.30 34.65 15.23
CA ALA A 544 37.87 34.43 15.45
C ALA A 544 37.10 34.17 14.12
N ALA A 545 36.08 33.38 14.21
CA ALA A 545 35.10 33.18 13.15
C ALA A 545 33.68 33.33 13.70
N GLY A 546 32.81 34.10 13.05
CA GLY A 546 31.44 34.26 13.55
C GLY A 546 30.62 35.32 12.82
N ASN A 547 29.49 35.69 13.44
CA ASN A 547 28.56 36.67 12.93
C ASN A 547 29.03 38.13 13.21
N VAL A 548 28.27 39.11 12.69
CA VAL A 548 28.54 40.55 12.86
C VAL A 548 28.68 40.92 14.33
N ARG A 549 27.88 40.35 15.26
CA ARG A 549 27.91 40.66 16.69
C ARG A 549 29.27 40.28 17.33
N LEU A 550 29.78 39.09 16.97
CA LEU A 550 31.10 38.71 17.47
C LEU A 550 32.21 39.61 16.93
N MET A 551 32.10 40.01 15.64
CA MET A 551 33.06 40.92 15.04
C MET A 551 33.07 42.29 15.71
N ASP A 552 31.87 42.85 16.00
CA ASP A 552 31.73 44.13 16.70
C ASP A 552 32.34 44.08 18.12
N GLU A 553 32.14 42.98 18.87
CA GLU A 553 32.76 42.79 20.21
C GLU A 553 34.28 42.73 20.18
N LEU A 554 34.84 42.17 19.11
CA LEU A 554 36.26 42.10 18.89
C LEU A 554 36.86 43.37 18.26
N GLY A 555 36.00 44.37 17.92
CA GLY A 555 36.42 45.58 17.27
C GLY A 555 36.71 45.45 15.76
N ALA A 556 36.43 44.31 15.17
CA ALA A 556 36.61 44.03 13.75
C ALA A 556 35.43 44.60 12.95
N LYS A 557 35.63 45.67 12.22
CA LYS A 557 34.55 46.36 11.49
C LYS A 557 34.15 45.58 10.23
N VAL A 558 32.92 45.10 10.23
CA VAL A 558 32.30 44.48 9.03
C VAL A 558 31.71 45.59 8.15
N PRO A 559 31.95 45.59 6.83
CA PRO A 559 31.36 46.60 5.93
C PRO A 559 29.83 46.61 6.04
N ALA A 560 29.29 47.84 6.17
CA ALA A 560 27.83 48.01 6.31
C ALA A 560 27.08 47.43 5.11
N GLY A 561 26.09 46.56 5.40
CA GLY A 561 25.26 45.93 4.36
C GLY A 561 25.79 44.63 3.80
N LEU A 562 27.04 44.23 4.03
CA LEU A 562 27.63 43.01 3.48
C LEU A 562 26.87 41.73 3.95
N ALA A 563 26.59 41.66 5.24
CA ALA A 563 25.78 40.56 5.79
C ALA A 563 24.37 40.50 5.17
N LYS A 564 23.74 41.64 4.91
CA LYS A 564 22.42 41.71 4.25
C LYS A 564 22.49 41.32 2.77
N GLN A 565 23.58 41.63 2.10
CA GLN A 565 23.80 41.22 0.72
C GLN A 565 23.84 39.68 0.59
N PHE A 566 24.66 39.00 1.40
CA PHE A 566 24.73 37.56 1.42
C PHE A 566 23.38 36.94 1.82
N ALA A 567 22.72 37.45 2.85
CA ALA A 567 21.39 37.00 3.24
C ALA A 567 20.35 37.13 2.13
N ALA A 568 20.38 38.23 1.33
CA ALA A 568 19.51 38.45 0.19
C ALA A 568 19.77 37.42 -0.95
N GLU A 569 20.94 36.83 -0.99
CA GLU A 569 21.32 35.75 -1.90
C GLU A 569 21.04 34.35 -1.31
N GLY A 570 20.50 34.27 -0.08
CA GLY A 570 20.21 33.00 0.60
C GLY A 570 21.44 32.35 1.22
N LYS A 571 22.50 33.09 1.47
CA LYS A 571 23.79 32.63 2.00
C LYS A 571 23.98 33.08 3.44
N THR A 572 24.68 32.30 4.24
CA THR A 572 25.08 32.62 5.62
C THR A 572 26.56 33.00 5.64
N PRO A 573 26.90 34.29 5.82
CA PRO A 573 28.29 34.72 5.89
C PRO A 573 28.87 34.44 7.28
N LEU A 574 30.05 33.83 7.32
CA LEU A 574 30.94 33.79 8.46
C LEU A 574 32.07 34.78 8.23
N PHE A 575 32.23 35.70 9.18
CA PHE A 575 33.29 36.70 9.18
C PHE A 575 34.50 36.19 9.94
N PHE A 576 35.68 36.38 9.40
CA PHE A 576 36.94 35.96 10.00
C PHE A 576 37.73 37.18 10.40
N ALA A 577 38.22 37.19 11.65
CA ALA A 577 39.03 38.27 12.17
C ALA A 577 40.34 37.74 12.77
N LYS A 578 41.39 38.59 12.69
CA LYS A 578 42.69 38.38 13.34
C LYS A 578 43.09 39.66 14.06
N ASN A 579 43.25 39.63 15.38
CA ASN A 579 43.63 40.78 16.22
C ASN A 579 42.75 42.03 15.97
N SER A 580 41.45 41.92 15.99
CA SER A 580 40.48 43.02 15.74
C SER A 580 40.47 43.55 14.29
N GLU A 581 41.16 42.93 13.34
CA GLU A 581 41.10 43.26 11.91
C GLU A 581 40.24 42.19 11.20
N LEU A 582 39.22 42.61 10.42
CA LEU A 582 38.50 41.72 9.52
C LEU A 582 39.44 41.24 8.42
N VAL A 583 39.64 39.96 8.26
CA VAL A 583 40.54 39.40 7.25
C VAL A 583 39.82 38.76 6.07
N GLY A 584 38.54 38.37 6.25
CA GLY A 584 37.76 37.85 5.17
C GLY A 584 36.37 37.35 5.59
N THR A 585 35.62 36.90 4.62
CA THR A 585 34.27 36.33 4.78
C THR A 585 34.19 35.06 3.96
N ILE A 586 33.69 33.99 4.56
CA ILE A 586 33.32 32.76 3.85
C ILE A 586 31.80 32.64 3.95
N ALA A 587 31.14 32.59 2.81
CA ALA A 587 29.69 32.39 2.79
C ALA A 587 29.38 30.93 2.54
N VAL A 588 28.45 30.42 3.31
CA VAL A 588 27.96 29.04 3.23
C VAL A 588 26.48 29.05 2.93
N ALA A 589 26.03 28.19 2.03
CA ALA A 589 24.63 28.00 1.72
C ALA A 589 24.30 26.51 1.58
N ASP A 590 23.07 26.20 1.92
CA ASP A 590 22.48 24.90 1.60
C ASP A 590 21.86 24.99 0.20
N GLU A 591 22.41 24.24 -0.73
CA GLU A 591 22.01 24.31 -2.13
C GLU A 591 20.61 23.79 -2.36
N VAL A 592 19.81 24.52 -3.14
CA VAL A 592 18.51 24.07 -3.63
C VAL A 592 18.69 22.87 -4.54
N LYS A 593 17.91 21.80 -4.34
CA LYS A 593 17.92 20.63 -5.25
C LYS A 593 17.46 21.05 -6.64
N GLU A 594 18.07 20.49 -7.67
CA GLU A 594 17.79 20.82 -9.07
C GLU A 594 16.31 20.65 -9.45
N THR A 595 15.66 19.65 -8.89
CA THR A 595 14.26 19.30 -9.16
C THR A 595 13.24 20.09 -8.33
N SER A 596 13.66 20.84 -7.29
CA SER A 596 12.73 21.50 -6.35
C SER A 596 11.80 22.52 -7.00
N ALA A 597 12.32 23.33 -7.90
CA ALA A 597 11.50 24.34 -8.61
C ALA A 597 10.45 23.68 -9.53
N GLU A 598 10.86 22.62 -10.24
CA GLU A 598 9.97 21.84 -11.10
C GLU A 598 8.90 21.10 -10.30
N ALA A 599 9.27 20.50 -9.16
CA ALA A 599 8.36 19.81 -8.26
C ALA A 599 7.29 20.75 -7.69
N ILE A 600 7.68 21.96 -7.26
CA ILE A 600 6.74 22.98 -6.78
C ILE A 600 5.79 23.43 -7.88
N ALA A 601 6.30 23.64 -9.10
CA ALA A 601 5.45 23.97 -10.25
C ALA A 601 4.48 22.82 -10.58
N ALA A 602 4.93 21.57 -10.45
CA ALA A 602 4.14 20.39 -10.65
C ALA A 602 3.00 20.26 -9.62
N LEU A 603 3.28 20.49 -8.34
CA LEU A 603 2.28 20.50 -7.27
C LEU A 603 1.21 21.58 -7.53
N ARG A 604 1.61 22.75 -7.97
CA ARG A 604 0.67 23.83 -8.35
C ARG A 604 -0.21 23.44 -9.54
N LYS A 605 0.34 22.78 -10.55
CA LYS A 605 -0.47 22.23 -11.68
C LYS A 605 -1.50 21.22 -11.21
N LEU A 606 -1.24 20.50 -10.13
CA LEU A 606 -2.19 19.59 -9.48
C LEU A 606 -3.25 20.34 -8.64
N GLY A 607 -3.19 21.68 -8.55
CA GLY A 607 -4.11 22.51 -7.78
C GLY A 607 -3.82 22.47 -6.27
N VAL A 608 -2.58 22.24 -5.87
CA VAL A 608 -2.13 22.18 -4.48
C VAL A 608 -1.42 23.49 -4.13
N ASP A 609 -1.79 24.13 -3.02
CA ASP A 609 -1.04 25.27 -2.45
C ASP A 609 0.26 24.72 -1.83
N VAL A 610 1.38 25.40 -2.10
CA VAL A 610 2.69 24.99 -1.62
C VAL A 610 3.24 26.06 -0.70
N ARG A 611 3.62 25.67 0.51
CA ARG A 611 4.24 26.54 1.50
C ARG A 611 5.57 25.99 1.95
N MET A 612 6.53 26.84 2.21
CA MET A 612 7.85 26.48 2.75
C MET A 612 7.92 26.92 4.20
N LEU A 613 8.35 25.98 5.06
CA LEU A 613 8.52 26.19 6.50
C LEU A 613 10.00 26.05 6.84
N THR A 614 10.55 26.99 7.62
CA THR A 614 11.98 26.98 7.98
C THR A 614 12.27 27.73 9.28
N GLY A 615 13.31 27.33 9.97
CA GLY A 615 13.89 28.05 11.10
C GLY A 615 14.80 29.23 10.68
N ASP A 616 15.10 29.37 9.39
CA ASP A 616 15.91 30.48 8.91
C ASP A 616 15.21 31.83 9.09
N ASN A 617 16.02 32.90 9.12
CA ASN A 617 15.49 34.24 9.10
C ASN A 617 14.71 34.51 7.80
N ARG A 618 13.74 35.42 7.87
CA ARG A 618 12.83 35.72 6.77
C ARG A 618 13.54 36.13 5.46
N VAL A 619 14.64 36.86 5.54
CA VAL A 619 15.35 37.37 4.34
C VAL A 619 15.97 36.20 3.56
N THR A 620 16.66 35.28 4.25
CA THR A 620 17.25 34.08 3.66
C THR A 620 16.17 33.14 3.13
N ALA A 621 15.09 32.93 3.91
CA ALA A 621 14.00 32.08 3.51
C ALA A 621 13.29 32.58 2.24
N GLU A 622 13.03 33.89 2.14
CA GLU A 622 12.42 34.50 0.94
C GLU A 622 13.36 34.46 -0.28
N ALA A 623 14.67 34.52 -0.07
CA ALA A 623 15.64 34.37 -1.17
C ALA A 623 15.59 32.98 -1.78
N ILE A 624 15.57 31.94 -0.96
CA ILE A 624 15.43 30.53 -1.40
C ILE A 624 14.05 30.32 -2.04
N ALA A 625 12.99 30.79 -1.41
CA ALA A 625 11.62 30.69 -1.93
C ALA A 625 11.48 31.25 -3.35
N ARG A 626 12.07 32.43 -3.61
CA ARG A 626 12.10 33.01 -4.97
C ARG A 626 12.77 32.12 -6.00
N ARG A 627 13.88 31.44 -5.63
CA ARG A 627 14.60 30.52 -6.52
C ARG A 627 13.73 29.33 -6.94
N VAL A 628 12.84 28.87 -6.05
CA VAL A 628 11.93 27.75 -6.31
C VAL A 628 10.53 28.19 -6.75
N GLY A 629 10.34 29.50 -7.02
CA GLY A 629 9.10 30.05 -7.55
C GLY A 629 7.99 30.25 -6.50
N LEU A 630 8.30 30.28 -5.20
CA LEU A 630 7.38 30.63 -4.12
C LEU A 630 7.39 32.16 -3.88
N ASN A 631 6.26 32.71 -3.43
CA ASN A 631 6.16 34.12 -3.03
C ASN A 631 6.28 34.28 -1.50
N SER A 632 6.49 35.53 -1.02
CA SER A 632 6.68 35.79 0.42
C SER A 632 5.51 35.37 1.32
N LYS A 633 4.26 35.28 0.80
CA LYS A 633 3.10 34.80 1.56
C LYS A 633 3.10 33.29 1.78
N GLN A 634 3.88 32.56 0.98
CA GLN A 634 4.02 31.11 1.04
C GLN A 634 5.22 30.66 1.87
N VAL A 635 5.88 31.62 2.55
CA VAL A 635 7.05 31.37 3.41
C VAL A 635 6.68 31.57 4.88
N ILE A 636 6.91 30.56 5.69
CA ILE A 636 6.79 30.59 7.13
C ILE A 636 8.22 30.48 7.69
N ALA A 637 8.80 31.60 8.04
CA ALA A 637 10.19 31.73 8.48
C ALA A 637 10.29 31.97 10.00
N ASP A 638 11.50 31.91 10.55
CA ASP A 638 11.80 32.12 11.97
C ASP A 638 11.08 31.09 12.90
N VAL A 639 10.85 29.86 12.45
CA VAL A 639 10.07 28.84 13.16
C VAL A 639 11.00 27.98 14.01
N LEU A 640 10.73 27.88 15.30
CA LEU A 640 11.44 26.93 16.18
C LEU A 640 11.01 25.48 15.87
N PRO A 641 11.87 24.49 16.05
CA PRO A 641 11.53 23.09 15.78
C PRO A 641 10.25 22.63 16.49
N ALA A 642 10.05 23.05 17.76
CA ALA A 642 8.85 22.72 18.53
C ALA A 642 7.56 23.40 18.02
N ASP A 643 7.67 24.47 17.24
CA ASP A 643 6.52 25.24 16.73
C ASP A 643 6.05 24.78 15.33
N LYS A 644 6.80 23.89 14.67
CA LYS A 644 6.44 23.40 13.33
C LYS A 644 5.07 22.71 13.31
N GLU A 645 4.78 21.91 14.34
CA GLU A 645 3.47 21.25 14.52
C GLU A 645 2.33 22.26 14.60
N ARG A 646 2.51 23.34 15.37
CA ARG A 646 1.49 24.40 15.53
C ARG A 646 1.11 25.03 14.18
N HIS A 647 2.08 25.31 13.32
CA HIS A 647 1.78 25.89 11.99
C HIS A 647 1.02 24.95 11.08
N VAL A 648 1.28 23.62 11.18
CA VAL A 648 0.48 22.60 10.49
C VAL A 648 -0.96 22.63 11.03
N SER A 649 -1.14 22.67 12.36
CA SER A 649 -2.46 22.73 12.99
C SER A 649 -3.24 24.00 12.58
N GLU A 650 -2.59 25.17 12.55
CA GLU A 650 -3.20 26.43 12.12
C GLU A 650 -3.78 26.36 10.69
N LEU A 651 -3.07 25.66 9.78
CA LEU A 651 -3.55 25.43 8.43
C LEU A 651 -4.72 24.47 8.34
N GLN A 652 -4.71 23.43 9.19
CA GLN A 652 -5.83 22.48 9.32
C GLN A 652 -7.08 23.17 9.91
N ASP A 653 -6.91 24.00 10.94
CA ASP A 653 -7.99 24.78 11.55
C ASP A 653 -8.60 25.78 10.57
N ALA A 654 -7.81 26.28 9.60
CA ALA A 654 -8.31 27.08 8.49
C ALA A 654 -9.07 26.26 7.42
N GLY A 655 -9.29 24.96 7.64
CA GLY A 655 -10.05 24.08 6.76
C GLY A 655 -9.26 23.41 5.64
N SER A 656 -7.93 23.52 5.63
CA SER A 656 -7.08 22.86 4.63
C SER A 656 -6.74 21.43 5.03
N LYS A 657 -6.76 20.51 4.07
CA LYS A 657 -6.12 19.21 4.24
C LYS A 657 -4.63 19.38 3.93
N VAL A 658 -3.80 19.11 4.94
CA VAL A 658 -2.36 19.42 4.92
C VAL A 658 -1.52 18.16 4.79
N ALA A 659 -0.60 18.16 3.82
CA ALA A 659 0.53 17.24 3.81
C ALA A 659 1.79 17.96 4.27
N MET A 660 2.52 17.38 5.23
CA MET A 660 3.84 17.85 5.65
C MET A 660 4.92 16.98 5.01
N VAL A 661 5.94 17.62 4.44
CA VAL A 661 7.08 16.94 3.82
C VAL A 661 8.35 17.37 4.53
N GLY A 662 9.11 16.42 5.05
CA GLY A 662 10.34 16.66 5.80
C GLY A 662 11.34 15.50 5.71
N ASP A 663 12.50 15.63 6.35
CA ASP A 663 13.53 14.57 6.41
C ASP A 663 13.27 13.54 7.55
N GLY A 664 12.32 13.83 8.44
CA GLY A 664 11.86 12.96 9.52
C GLY A 664 12.69 13.03 10.81
N ILE A 665 13.83 13.70 10.86
CA ILE A 665 14.68 13.78 12.06
C ILE A 665 14.15 14.86 13.02
N ASN A 666 13.96 16.08 12.51
CA ASN A 666 13.49 17.22 13.29
C ASN A 666 12.00 17.51 13.11
N ASP A 667 11.36 16.88 12.15
CA ASP A 667 10.01 17.17 11.70
C ASP A 667 8.96 16.14 12.15
N SER A 668 9.38 15.08 12.88
CA SER A 668 8.48 13.98 13.29
C SER A 668 7.17 14.44 13.94
N PRO A 669 7.14 15.44 14.86
CA PRO A 669 5.88 15.93 15.41
C PRO A 669 4.97 16.59 14.37
N ALA A 670 5.54 17.38 13.44
CA ALA A 670 4.79 18.05 12.38
C ALA A 670 4.30 17.07 11.32
N LEU A 671 5.10 16.02 11.00
CA LEU A 671 4.72 14.92 10.12
C LEU A 671 3.53 14.14 10.69
N ALA A 672 3.60 13.79 11.98
CA ALA A 672 2.54 13.05 12.66
C ALA A 672 1.25 13.89 12.83
N ARG A 673 1.36 15.22 12.95
CA ARG A 673 0.21 16.13 13.09
C ARG A 673 -0.53 16.36 11.78
N ALA A 674 0.16 16.32 10.66
CA ALA A 674 -0.43 16.54 9.33
C ALA A 674 -1.50 15.49 8.99
N ASP A 675 -2.41 15.80 8.07
CA ASP A 675 -3.35 14.80 7.53
C ASP A 675 -2.61 13.67 6.77
N VAL A 676 -1.44 13.97 6.22
CA VAL A 676 -0.49 12.99 5.67
C VAL A 676 0.94 13.50 5.87
N GLY A 677 1.76 12.76 6.60
CA GLY A 677 3.19 13.01 6.73
C GLY A 677 3.97 12.28 5.62
N LEU A 678 4.84 12.99 4.88
CA LEU A 678 5.73 12.39 3.89
C LEU A 678 7.19 12.60 4.31
N SER A 679 7.94 11.53 4.48
CA SER A 679 9.38 11.62 4.73
C SER A 679 10.17 11.44 3.43
N ILE A 680 11.15 12.32 3.21
CA ILE A 680 12.13 12.19 2.12
C ILE A 680 13.44 11.71 2.72
N GLY A 681 14.05 10.67 2.14
CA GLY A 681 15.36 10.23 2.61
C GLY A 681 15.86 8.96 1.96
N THR A 682 17.17 8.79 1.92
CA THR A 682 17.83 7.62 1.34
C THR A 682 17.79 6.42 2.27
N GLY A 683 17.26 5.32 1.79
CA GLY A 683 17.43 3.89 2.11
C GLY A 683 17.59 3.39 3.54
N ALA A 684 18.38 4.02 4.38
CA ALA A 684 18.73 3.47 5.68
C ALA A 684 17.68 3.66 6.79
N ASP A 685 16.81 4.67 6.67
CA ASP A 685 15.83 5.04 7.68
C ASP A 685 14.38 4.88 7.20
N ILE A 686 14.06 3.77 6.56
CA ILE A 686 12.73 3.43 6.04
C ILE A 686 11.65 3.45 7.15
N ALA A 687 12.06 3.27 8.40
CA ALA A 687 11.20 3.23 9.57
C ALA A 687 11.07 4.59 10.29
N LYS A 688 11.27 5.73 9.60
CA LYS A 688 11.14 7.05 10.25
C LYS A 688 9.77 7.18 10.92
N GLU A 689 9.79 7.42 12.23
CA GLU A 689 8.57 7.61 13.03
C GLU A 689 7.83 8.87 12.57
N GLY A 690 6.51 8.81 12.55
CA GLY A 690 5.63 9.95 12.25
C GLY A 690 5.27 10.18 10.78
N ALA A 691 5.90 9.51 9.81
CA ALA A 691 5.51 9.64 8.40
C ALA A 691 4.53 8.55 7.97
N ASP A 692 3.52 8.91 7.17
CA ASP A 692 2.54 8.01 6.55
C ASP A 692 3.01 7.48 5.19
N VAL A 693 3.85 8.26 4.51
CA VAL A 693 4.42 7.93 3.20
C VAL A 693 5.93 8.15 3.26
N VAL A 694 6.69 7.17 2.77
CA VAL A 694 8.15 7.25 2.67
C VAL A 694 8.55 7.35 1.21
N LEU A 695 9.30 8.41 0.87
CA LEU A 695 9.87 8.63 -0.44
C LEU A 695 11.32 8.18 -0.41
N MET A 696 11.62 7.09 -1.12
CA MET A 696 12.92 6.43 -1.11
C MET A 696 14.02 7.26 -1.78
N ARG A 697 13.61 8.13 -2.71
CA ARG A 697 14.50 9.06 -3.38
C ARG A 697 14.50 10.41 -2.68
N SER A 698 15.64 11.09 -2.74
CA SER A 698 15.74 12.47 -2.26
C SER A 698 15.20 13.49 -3.28
N ASP A 699 14.16 13.12 -4.05
CA ASP A 699 13.56 13.93 -5.10
C ASP A 699 12.18 14.45 -4.67
N LEU A 700 12.03 15.77 -4.60
CA LEU A 700 10.75 16.43 -4.25
C LEU A 700 9.65 16.17 -5.29
N MET A 701 10.01 15.81 -6.53
CA MET A 701 9.05 15.44 -7.57
C MET A 701 8.20 14.21 -7.17
N ASP A 702 8.71 13.35 -6.31
CA ASP A 702 7.98 12.17 -5.86
C ASP A 702 6.75 12.50 -4.99
N VAL A 703 6.73 13.67 -4.36
CA VAL A 703 5.53 14.17 -3.67
C VAL A 703 4.39 14.40 -4.70
N ALA A 704 4.69 15.03 -5.81
CA ALA A 704 3.71 15.26 -6.88
C ALA A 704 3.26 13.93 -7.51
N ARG A 705 4.20 13.00 -7.73
CA ARG A 705 3.91 11.63 -8.25
C ARG A 705 3.04 10.84 -7.28
N ALA A 706 3.30 10.94 -5.97
CA ALA A 706 2.51 10.27 -4.93
C ALA A 706 1.06 10.76 -4.89
N ILE A 707 0.85 12.09 -4.96
CA ILE A 707 -0.49 12.70 -5.02
C ILE A 707 -1.22 12.26 -6.30
N GLU A 708 -0.53 12.24 -7.43
CA GLU A 708 -1.14 11.83 -8.70
C GLU A 708 -1.54 10.36 -8.70
N LEU A 709 -0.69 9.49 -8.16
CA LEU A 709 -0.96 8.05 -7.98
C LEU A 709 -2.16 7.82 -7.04
N SER A 710 -2.18 8.51 -5.89
CA SER A 710 -3.29 8.46 -4.94
C SER A 710 -4.61 8.86 -5.62
N ARG A 711 -4.63 9.99 -6.35
CA ARG A 711 -5.81 10.46 -7.09
C ARG A 711 -6.25 9.47 -8.16
N ALA A 712 -5.32 8.83 -8.86
CA ALA A 712 -5.60 7.81 -9.87
C ALA A 712 -6.21 6.55 -9.24
N THR A 713 -5.63 6.06 -8.13
CA THR A 713 -6.11 4.89 -7.41
C THR A 713 -7.53 5.09 -6.87
N ILE A 714 -7.77 6.21 -6.20
CA ILE A 714 -9.12 6.48 -5.66
C ILE A 714 -10.15 6.75 -6.75
N ARG A 715 -9.76 7.35 -7.88
CA ARG A 715 -10.65 7.48 -9.04
C ARG A 715 -11.03 6.10 -9.59
N ASN A 716 -10.08 5.19 -9.67
CA ASN A 716 -10.31 3.81 -10.10
C ASN A 716 -11.28 3.10 -9.16
N ILE A 717 -11.07 3.18 -7.83
CA ILE A 717 -11.98 2.62 -6.82
C ILE A 717 -13.41 3.18 -6.98
N LYS A 718 -13.55 4.49 -7.16
CA LYS A 718 -14.87 5.11 -7.36
C LYS A 718 -15.56 4.61 -8.62
N GLN A 719 -14.82 4.41 -9.71
CA GLN A 719 -15.35 3.83 -10.94
C GLN A 719 -15.84 2.40 -10.72
N ASP A 720 -15.04 1.60 -10.03
CA ASP A 720 -15.36 0.21 -9.73
C ASP A 720 -16.60 0.09 -8.83
N LEU A 721 -16.69 0.91 -7.78
CA LEU A 721 -17.87 0.96 -6.90
C LEU A 721 -19.13 1.43 -7.64
N PHE A 722 -18.99 2.43 -8.52
CA PHE A 722 -20.09 2.90 -9.34
C PHE A 722 -20.65 1.77 -10.24
N TRP A 723 -19.77 1.10 -10.98
CA TRP A 723 -20.20 0.01 -11.87
C TRP A 723 -20.75 -1.18 -11.09
N ALA A 724 -20.14 -1.54 -9.95
CA ALA A 724 -20.60 -2.62 -9.09
C ALA A 724 -22.02 -2.40 -8.52
N LEU A 725 -22.43 -1.15 -8.31
CA LEU A 725 -23.79 -0.83 -7.85
C LEU A 725 -24.76 -0.57 -9.00
N PHE A 726 -24.29 0.02 -10.08
CA PHE A 726 -25.10 0.45 -11.20
C PHE A 726 -25.78 -0.73 -11.92
N TYR A 727 -25.04 -1.80 -12.19
CA TYR A 727 -25.64 -2.97 -12.85
C TYR A 727 -26.66 -3.68 -11.97
N ASN A 728 -26.46 -3.72 -10.64
CA ASN A 728 -27.43 -4.23 -9.69
C ASN A 728 -28.68 -3.35 -9.63
N GLY A 729 -28.51 -2.02 -9.67
CA GLY A 729 -29.63 -1.07 -9.70
C GLY A 729 -30.55 -1.23 -10.90
N ILE A 730 -30.02 -1.66 -12.04
CA ILE A 730 -30.82 -1.99 -13.25
C ILE A 730 -31.28 -3.45 -13.23
N GLY A 731 -30.42 -4.35 -12.84
CA GLY A 731 -30.67 -5.79 -12.90
C GLY A 731 -31.76 -6.26 -11.94
N ILE A 732 -31.82 -5.72 -10.73
CA ILE A 732 -32.81 -6.10 -9.73
C ILE A 732 -34.26 -5.80 -10.21
N PRO A 733 -34.61 -4.58 -10.67
CA PRO A 733 -35.94 -4.31 -11.23
C PRO A 733 -36.27 -5.18 -12.44
N LEU A 734 -35.27 -5.45 -13.29
CA LEU A 734 -35.43 -6.31 -14.46
C LEU A 734 -35.75 -7.76 -14.07
N ALA A 735 -34.99 -8.31 -13.09
CA ALA A 735 -35.22 -9.65 -12.55
C ALA A 735 -36.55 -9.78 -11.79
N ALA A 736 -36.92 -8.73 -11.06
CA ALA A 736 -38.22 -8.66 -10.38
C ALA A 736 -39.41 -8.59 -11.34
N GLY A 737 -39.17 -8.40 -12.65
CA GLY A 737 -40.22 -8.35 -13.67
C GLY A 737 -40.97 -7.03 -13.75
N VAL A 738 -40.39 -5.93 -13.25
CA VAL A 738 -41.03 -4.59 -13.29
C VAL A 738 -41.40 -4.18 -14.72
N PHE A 739 -40.62 -4.59 -15.70
CA PHE A 739 -40.80 -4.30 -17.12
C PHE A 739 -41.61 -5.36 -17.88
N PHE A 740 -41.98 -6.47 -17.22
CA PHE A 740 -42.73 -7.57 -17.84
C PHE A 740 -44.05 -7.12 -18.51
N PRO A 741 -44.84 -6.21 -17.89
CA PRO A 741 -46.11 -5.75 -18.53
C PRO A 741 -45.89 -5.02 -19.86
N LEU A 742 -44.69 -4.45 -20.07
CA LEU A 742 -44.32 -3.71 -21.30
C LEU A 742 -43.65 -4.59 -22.34
N THR A 743 -42.80 -5.55 -21.88
CA THR A 743 -41.91 -6.31 -22.77
C THR A 743 -42.35 -7.76 -22.97
N GLY A 744 -43.18 -8.31 -22.07
CA GLY A 744 -43.50 -9.75 -22.02
C GLY A 744 -42.28 -10.64 -21.71
N TRP A 745 -41.13 -10.04 -21.34
CA TRP A 745 -39.89 -10.76 -21.12
C TRP A 745 -39.51 -10.80 -19.64
N GLN A 746 -39.13 -11.99 -19.18
CA GLN A 746 -38.70 -12.26 -17.82
C GLN A 746 -37.21 -12.69 -17.81
N LEU A 747 -36.43 -12.14 -16.89
CA LEU A 747 -35.04 -12.48 -16.79
C LEU A 747 -34.87 -13.85 -16.12
N SER A 748 -34.25 -14.78 -16.85
CA SER A 748 -33.87 -16.08 -16.27
C SER A 748 -32.75 -15.92 -15.27
N PRO A 749 -32.70 -16.67 -14.13
CA PRO A 749 -31.65 -16.70 -13.17
C PRO A 749 -30.26 -16.96 -13.76
N MET A 750 -30.16 -17.70 -14.86
CA MET A 750 -28.92 -18.00 -15.57
C MET A 750 -28.26 -16.74 -16.16
N PHE A 751 -29.04 -15.85 -16.77
CA PHE A 751 -28.52 -14.57 -17.26
C PHE A 751 -28.05 -13.68 -16.13
N GLY A 752 -28.76 -13.73 -14.98
CA GLY A 752 -28.33 -13.05 -13.75
C GLY A 752 -26.95 -13.53 -13.27
N ALA A 753 -26.72 -14.84 -13.22
CA ALA A 753 -25.45 -15.44 -12.83
C ALA A 753 -24.30 -15.10 -13.80
N ALA A 754 -24.58 -15.08 -15.11
CA ALA A 754 -23.59 -14.70 -16.12
C ALA A 754 -23.20 -13.21 -16.00
N ALA A 755 -24.17 -12.31 -15.84
CA ALA A 755 -23.93 -10.88 -15.66
C ALA A 755 -23.10 -10.60 -14.40
N MET A 756 -23.40 -11.28 -13.30
CA MET A 756 -22.65 -11.19 -12.05
C MET A 756 -21.19 -11.60 -12.23
N SER A 757 -20.93 -12.72 -12.91
CA SER A 757 -19.56 -13.19 -13.15
C SER A 757 -18.78 -12.20 -13.98
N LEU A 758 -19.39 -11.62 -15.02
CA LEU A 758 -18.76 -10.63 -15.90
C LEU A 758 -18.44 -9.33 -15.16
N SER A 759 -19.31 -8.90 -14.24
CA SER A 759 -19.09 -7.70 -13.42
C SER A 759 -17.80 -7.79 -12.60
N SER A 760 -17.53 -8.93 -11.95
CA SER A 760 -16.29 -9.15 -11.19
C SER A 760 -15.05 -9.05 -12.07
N VAL A 761 -15.11 -9.60 -13.29
CA VAL A 761 -14.01 -9.50 -14.26
C VAL A 761 -13.76 -8.04 -14.68
N CYS A 762 -14.81 -7.28 -14.92
CA CYS A 762 -14.71 -5.87 -15.30
C CYS A 762 -14.02 -5.04 -14.19
N VAL A 763 -14.43 -5.21 -12.94
CA VAL A 763 -13.84 -4.49 -11.79
C VAL A 763 -12.35 -4.82 -11.64
N VAL A 764 -11.98 -6.10 -11.65
CA VAL A 764 -10.57 -6.49 -11.53
C VAL A 764 -9.75 -5.98 -12.73
N SER A 765 -10.28 -6.07 -13.94
CA SER A 765 -9.61 -5.58 -15.15
C SER A 765 -9.38 -4.06 -15.08
N ASN A 766 -10.34 -3.30 -14.55
CA ASN A 766 -10.19 -1.86 -14.36
C ASN A 766 -9.12 -1.55 -13.30
N ALA A 767 -9.10 -2.27 -12.17
CA ALA A 767 -8.07 -2.10 -11.14
C ALA A 767 -6.67 -2.41 -11.67
N LEU A 768 -6.51 -3.45 -12.50
CA LEU A 768 -5.23 -3.81 -13.12
C LEU A 768 -4.68 -2.74 -14.08
N ARG A 769 -5.50 -1.81 -14.60
CA ARG A 769 -5.03 -0.67 -15.39
C ARG A 769 -4.07 0.22 -14.63
N LEU A 770 -4.14 0.23 -13.28
CA LEU A 770 -3.20 0.97 -12.44
C LEU A 770 -1.75 0.45 -12.58
N LYS A 771 -1.52 -0.81 -12.96
CA LYS A 771 -0.15 -1.30 -13.27
C LYS A 771 0.52 -0.49 -14.38
N SER A 772 -0.27 0.01 -15.33
CA SER A 772 0.21 0.82 -16.44
C SER A 772 0.20 2.33 -16.13
N PHE A 773 0.00 2.70 -14.86
CA PHE A 773 0.02 4.10 -14.46
C PHE A 773 1.38 4.74 -14.75
N LYS A 774 1.35 5.89 -15.42
CA LYS A 774 2.51 6.75 -15.67
C LYS A 774 2.18 8.15 -15.19
N PRO A 775 3.00 8.76 -14.30
CA PRO A 775 2.79 10.13 -13.87
C PRO A 775 2.79 11.09 -15.06
N LYS A 776 1.84 12.02 -15.07
CA LYS A 776 1.74 13.05 -16.13
C LYS A 776 2.59 14.26 -15.80
N VAL A 777 2.88 14.45 -14.51
CA VAL A 777 3.60 15.61 -13.98
C VAL A 777 5.09 15.55 -14.32
N ALA A 778 5.61 14.36 -14.68
CA ALA A 778 7.01 14.13 -15.05
C ALA A 778 7.27 14.31 -16.58
N LYS A 779 6.34 14.94 -17.31
CA LYS A 779 6.49 15.23 -18.75
C LYS A 779 6.68 16.72 -18.99
#